data_cc69e37e850287153f4ca3c8dc839044
#
_entry.id   cc69e37e850287153f4ca3c8dc839044
#
_cell.length_a   1.000
_cell.length_b   1.000
_cell.length_c   1.000
_cell.angle_alpha   90.00
_cell.angle_beta   90.00
_cell.angle_gamma   90.00
#
_symmetry.space_group_name_H-M   'P 1'
#
loop_
_entity.id
_entity.type
_entity.pdbx_description
1 polymer ?
#
loop_
_entity_poly.entity_id
_entity_poly.type
_entity_poly.pdbx_seq_one_letter_code
_entity_poly.pdbx_strand_id
1 'polypeptide(L)'
;MDNNRGNIGRKVLEIFKALWNGTGDASDKYLDSEFIPAESCGCPNTGRVDYRNYIKNIIKGSVAKEQEEDAVMILQKELEECNEYYDLFERYSDYIQSMKCDGVYVVGVSDLAAARNNAHFRKHGYDIDDEVVLYADDNDNGKLEFKSVNDLMQYMQSVDKNTCYMYYSLHFRDEIVGYVILRNPEFLYDHPEQFDIQSALLKKLENLFKQKVLENTNNELKNLYNHDALTGLYNRVACNEMVIPMFAELEDQNVGCTIVFLDVDDFKDINDTYGHKYGDELLKTVARVLDEQKPEGSMVYRFGGDEFIVFIPGDRHDTAEKYIKRVYDIMEQHSLFISHGIIYTKPGSGKSFDDYLVSADTKMYQLKQQHKQKKDSNFLKGVDISSVPMMVDNNIQIMDREGHVCRVFDFLKLNNVNSVRLRIWNEPDKVPESKGYCSLTYVLEMAHVIKKYKMHFLLDFHYSDYWADPGQQNKPDAWKNLSFDELKEAVHKYTYDVLYRLKIMDCAPDMVQIGNEIRSGMLFPDGAVPQYRQLAELVNEGIRAVRELLPETKVMIHLDQGGRYNCIMPWLDSMFNAGLLPIDAIGLSFYSFWHGTFMDLKDTMSRIIKLYNLPVYIVETAHPWRHCKGEHISKELMETAGLDAGSAEQKKSLEIIMQIAAEVSKDTGKTGVYYWEPVGVPGKGMGTWFENMGMFDEHGRALPGWDAIRDFDQKNPPIKELDKYIESLYEYEETPEVEDFMKLLMIHGNLISNPEFKDGFNNWQIETSLEERQYTLGKDGVFISSDANFDYSISQTVDIEYTGEYIAAVDYRGTNTTGVDVKLFMDVEDESGVHTYTSDIFPADVRFATHLLKPVRLQKNARVTVGLRMHTPPVFAKIKKISLVVI
;
A
#
# COMPACT_ATOMS: atom_id res chain seq x y z
N MET A 1 -45.16 -59.31 -22.39
CA MET A 1 -44.34 -58.25 -21.87
C MET A 1 -44.24 -58.35 -20.34
N ASP A 2 -44.02 -59.50 -19.79
CA ASP A 2 -44.13 -59.64 -18.35
C ASP A 2 -42.88 -60.21 -17.66
N ASN A 3 -41.79 -60.30 -18.40
CA ASN A 3 -40.60 -60.98 -17.90
C ASN A 3 -39.52 -60.06 -17.25
N ASN A 4 -39.81 -58.82 -17.12
CA ASN A 4 -38.78 -57.92 -16.59
C ASN A 4 -38.94 -57.53 -15.11
N ARG A 5 -40.11 -57.66 -14.52
CA ARG A 5 -40.40 -57.23 -13.12
C ARG A 5 -39.58 -58.00 -12.09
N GLY A 6 -39.53 -59.35 -12.21
CA GLY A 6 -38.70 -60.16 -11.32
C GLY A 6 -37.21 -60.01 -11.47
N ASN A 7 -36.75 -59.57 -12.66
CA ASN A 7 -35.34 -59.30 -12.94
C ASN A 7 -34.92 -57.91 -12.44
N ILE A 8 -35.83 -56.92 -12.43
CA ILE A 8 -35.60 -55.60 -11.89
C ILE A 8 -35.32 -55.68 -10.40
N GLY A 9 -36.22 -56.30 -9.61
CA GLY A 9 -35.97 -56.44 -8.18
C GLY A 9 -34.69 -57.18 -7.81
N ARG A 10 -34.35 -58.21 -8.62
CA ARG A 10 -33.11 -58.96 -8.41
C ARG A 10 -31.87 -58.15 -8.73
N LYS A 11 -31.92 -57.37 -9.80
CA LYS A 11 -30.81 -56.48 -10.22
C LYS A 11 -30.65 -55.30 -9.29
N VAL A 12 -31.69 -54.72 -8.75
CA VAL A 12 -31.66 -53.72 -7.67
C VAL A 12 -31.00 -54.33 -6.45
N LEU A 13 -31.40 -55.54 -6.04
CA LEU A 13 -30.79 -56.21 -4.90
C LEU A 13 -29.30 -56.56 -5.13
N GLU A 14 -28.89 -56.90 -6.34
CA GLU A 14 -27.50 -57.12 -6.73
C GLU A 14 -26.68 -55.83 -6.70
N ILE A 15 -27.22 -54.71 -7.19
CA ILE A 15 -26.59 -53.38 -7.12
C ILE A 15 -26.47 -52.92 -5.67
N PHE A 16 -27.53 -53.01 -4.87
CA PHE A 16 -27.46 -52.72 -3.44
C PHE A 16 -26.44 -53.61 -2.72
N LYS A 17 -26.37 -54.89 -3.02
CA LYS A 17 -25.35 -55.75 -2.44
C LYS A 17 -23.92 -55.41 -2.87
N ALA A 18 -23.72 -54.99 -4.12
CA ALA A 18 -22.41 -54.57 -4.64
C ALA A 18 -21.96 -53.25 -4.03
N LEU A 19 -22.82 -52.28 -3.93
CA LEU A 19 -22.58 -50.99 -3.23
C LEU A 19 -22.29 -51.20 -1.75
N TRP A 20 -23.08 -52.06 -1.12
CA TRP A 20 -22.96 -52.42 0.28
C TRP A 20 -21.65 -53.13 0.63
N ASN A 21 -21.19 -54.00 -0.23
CA ASN A 21 -19.93 -54.71 -0.03
C ASN A 21 -18.68 -53.93 -0.51
N GLY A 22 -18.87 -52.65 -0.92
CA GLY A 22 -17.78 -51.81 -1.42
C GLY A 22 -17.14 -52.35 -2.72
N THR A 23 -17.83 -53.20 -3.45
CA THR A 23 -17.34 -53.84 -4.69
C THR A 23 -17.95 -53.20 -5.95
N GLY A 24 -18.89 -52.25 -5.81
CA GLY A 24 -19.47 -51.47 -6.89
C GLY A 24 -18.59 -50.32 -7.31
N ASP A 25 -18.44 -50.11 -8.62
CA ASP A 25 -17.77 -48.93 -9.16
C ASP A 25 -18.69 -47.72 -8.97
N ALA A 26 -18.12 -46.57 -8.60
CA ALA A 26 -18.82 -45.31 -8.45
C ALA A 26 -19.48 -44.80 -9.76
N SER A 27 -19.01 -45.30 -10.90
CA SER A 27 -19.60 -45.04 -12.23
C SER A 27 -20.94 -45.77 -12.46
N ASP A 28 -21.24 -46.83 -11.71
CA ASP A 28 -22.48 -47.58 -11.84
C ASP A 28 -23.62 -47.10 -10.93
N LYS A 29 -23.46 -45.93 -10.34
CA LYS A 29 -24.45 -45.29 -9.47
C LYS A 29 -25.72 -44.85 -10.19
N TYR A 30 -25.74 -44.88 -11.50
CA TYR A 30 -26.93 -44.60 -12.29
C TYR A 30 -27.68 -45.91 -12.56
N LEU A 31 -28.77 -46.13 -11.84
CA LEU A 31 -29.83 -46.96 -12.37
C LEU A 31 -30.29 -46.30 -13.67
N ASP A 32 -30.09 -46.97 -14.79
CA ASP A 32 -30.56 -46.53 -16.07
C ASP A 32 -32.02 -46.05 -15.92
N SER A 33 -32.40 -44.98 -16.61
CA SER A 33 -33.75 -44.41 -16.57
C SER A 33 -34.86 -45.44 -16.85
N GLU A 34 -34.53 -46.59 -17.40
CA GLU A 34 -35.42 -47.76 -17.58
C GLU A 34 -35.75 -48.48 -16.26
N PHE A 35 -35.06 -48.15 -15.16
CA PHE A 35 -35.10 -48.85 -13.90
C PHE A 35 -36.02 -48.26 -12.84
N ILE A 36 -36.59 -47.10 -13.08
CA ILE A 36 -37.58 -46.49 -12.19
C ILE A 36 -38.91 -47.16 -12.49
N PRO A 37 -39.50 -47.88 -11.56
CA PRO A 37 -40.78 -48.52 -11.78
C PRO A 37 -41.86 -47.45 -11.94
N ALA A 38 -42.06 -47.00 -13.18
CA ALA A 38 -43.04 -46.03 -13.54
C ALA A 38 -44.43 -46.40 -13.09
N GLU A 39 -44.67 -47.65 -12.85
CA GLU A 39 -45.95 -48.18 -12.35
C GLU A 39 -46.19 -47.97 -10.86
N SER A 40 -45.14 -47.96 -10.03
CA SER A 40 -45.27 -47.74 -8.58
C SER A 40 -45.48 -46.27 -8.21
N CYS A 41 -45.12 -45.36 -9.12
CA CYS A 41 -45.22 -43.91 -8.87
C CYS A 41 -46.31 -43.22 -9.68
N GLY A 42 -47.17 -43.92 -10.38
CA GLY A 42 -48.30 -43.31 -11.15
C GLY A 42 -47.89 -42.54 -12.38
N CYS A 43 -46.68 -42.82 -12.93
CA CYS A 43 -46.18 -42.14 -14.12
C CYS A 43 -47.05 -42.38 -15.37
N PRO A 44 -47.28 -41.39 -16.20
CA PRO A 44 -48.31 -41.42 -17.24
C PRO A 44 -48.08 -42.41 -18.39
N ASN A 45 -46.93 -43.06 -18.49
CA ASN A 45 -46.56 -43.98 -19.58
C ASN A 45 -46.78 -45.47 -19.26
N THR A 46 -47.17 -45.78 -18.06
CA THR A 46 -47.57 -47.15 -17.72
C THR A 46 -49.08 -47.19 -17.72
N GLY A 47 -49.69 -48.04 -18.54
CA GLY A 47 -51.13 -48.16 -18.61
C GLY A 47 -51.70 -48.31 -17.21
N ARG A 48 -52.64 -47.41 -16.86
CA ARG A 48 -53.32 -47.42 -15.55
C ARG A 48 -53.78 -48.82 -15.23
N VAL A 49 -53.09 -49.48 -14.32
CA VAL A 49 -53.70 -50.62 -13.65
C VAL A 49 -54.92 -50.04 -12.91
N ASP A 50 -56.10 -50.48 -13.27
CA ASP A 50 -57.34 -50.06 -12.58
C ASP A 50 -57.35 -50.75 -11.22
N TYR A 51 -56.64 -50.15 -10.28
CA TYR A 51 -56.59 -50.65 -8.91
C TYR A 51 -57.96 -50.71 -8.26
N ARG A 52 -58.95 -49.91 -8.72
CA ARG A 52 -60.30 -49.96 -8.24
C ARG A 52 -60.96 -51.24 -8.61
N ASN A 53 -60.70 -51.79 -9.80
CA ASN A 53 -61.24 -53.07 -10.22
C ASN A 53 -60.52 -54.26 -9.55
N TYR A 54 -59.23 -54.19 -9.34
CA TYR A 54 -58.49 -55.16 -8.58
C TYR A 54 -58.98 -55.23 -7.13
N ILE A 55 -59.16 -54.11 -6.49
CA ILE A 55 -59.66 -53.95 -5.13
C ILE A 55 -61.10 -54.37 -5.02
N LYS A 56 -62.02 -54.02 -5.95
CA LYS A 56 -63.43 -54.49 -5.96
C LYS A 56 -63.55 -55.97 -6.01
N ASN A 57 -62.65 -56.68 -6.65
CA ASN A 57 -62.76 -58.16 -6.78
C ASN A 57 -62.22 -58.92 -5.54
N ILE A 58 -61.43 -58.31 -4.71
CA ILE A 58 -60.91 -58.93 -3.44
C ILE A 58 -61.91 -58.65 -2.28
N ILE A 59 -62.74 -57.63 -2.33
CA ILE A 59 -63.56 -57.17 -1.18
C ILE A 59 -65.03 -57.46 -1.38
N LYS A 60 -65.38 -58.65 -1.82
CA LYS A 60 -66.74 -59.13 -1.71
C LYS A 60 -66.96 -59.93 -0.44
N GLY A 61 -67.11 -59.22 0.68
CA GLY A 61 -67.65 -59.81 1.89
C GLY A 61 -66.82 -59.60 3.17
N SER A 62 -67.19 -58.62 3.91
CA SER A 62 -67.37 -58.65 5.36
C SER A 62 -67.45 -57.26 5.98
N VAL A 63 -68.05 -57.16 7.15
CA VAL A 63 -68.33 -56.02 8.03
C VAL A 63 -66.99 -55.30 8.49
N ALA A 64 -65.84 -55.91 8.25
CA ALA A 64 -64.53 -55.30 8.52
C ALA A 64 -64.21 -54.07 7.69
N LYS A 65 -64.84 -53.92 6.53
CA LYS A 65 -64.55 -52.87 5.58
C LYS A 65 -64.99 -51.45 6.04
N GLU A 66 -66.10 -51.29 6.72
CA GLU A 66 -66.53 -49.98 7.26
C GLU A 66 -65.58 -49.53 8.37
N GLN A 67 -65.04 -50.42 9.21
CA GLN A 67 -64.13 -50.08 10.24
C GLN A 67 -62.71 -49.65 9.72
N GLU A 68 -62.25 -50.23 8.59
CA GLU A 68 -61.00 -49.89 7.92
C GLU A 68 -61.11 -48.55 7.18
N GLU A 69 -62.28 -48.28 6.48
CA GLU A 69 -62.50 -46.99 5.85
C GLU A 69 -62.54 -45.82 6.90
N ASP A 70 -63.18 -46.06 8.07
CA ASP A 70 -63.21 -45.11 9.18
C ASP A 70 -61.79 -44.86 9.76
N ALA A 71 -60.93 -45.88 9.88
CA ALA A 71 -59.59 -45.75 10.38
C ALA A 71 -58.71 -44.93 9.42
N VAL A 72 -58.84 -45.10 8.09
CA VAL A 72 -58.12 -44.28 7.10
C VAL A 72 -58.60 -42.82 7.15
N MET A 73 -59.91 -42.54 7.34
CA MET A 73 -60.43 -41.20 7.51
C MET A 73 -59.92 -40.54 8.79
N ILE A 74 -59.75 -41.28 9.88
CA ILE A 74 -59.13 -40.79 11.13
C ILE A 74 -57.67 -40.41 10.88
N LEU A 75 -56.92 -41.31 10.25
CA LEU A 75 -55.50 -41.03 9.90
C LEU A 75 -55.38 -39.76 9.03
N GLN A 76 -56.23 -39.64 7.99
CA GLN A 76 -56.21 -38.47 7.12
C GLN A 76 -56.40 -37.17 7.93
N LYS A 77 -57.31 -37.17 8.89
CA LYS A 77 -57.55 -36.02 9.77
C LYS A 77 -56.37 -35.77 10.68
N GLU A 78 -55.79 -36.80 11.28
CA GLU A 78 -54.61 -36.68 12.13
C GLU A 78 -53.39 -36.14 11.36
N LEU A 79 -53.16 -36.63 10.14
CA LEU A 79 -52.11 -36.11 9.26
C LEU A 79 -52.37 -34.65 8.86
N GLU A 80 -53.62 -34.20 8.65
CA GLU A 80 -53.95 -32.83 8.35
C GLU A 80 -53.59 -31.86 9.48
N GLU A 81 -53.58 -32.29 10.75
CA GLU A 81 -53.23 -31.48 11.92
C GLU A 81 -51.72 -31.31 12.11
N CYS A 82 -50.87 -32.10 11.46
CA CYS A 82 -49.41 -32.00 11.57
C CYS A 82 -48.87 -30.70 10.95
N ASN A 83 -47.91 -30.05 11.65
CA ASN A 83 -47.26 -28.83 11.17
C ASN A 83 -45.75 -29.02 10.89
N GLU A 84 -45.20 -30.18 11.30
CA GLU A 84 -43.82 -30.53 11.09
C GLU A 84 -43.70 -31.90 10.39
N TYR A 85 -42.58 -32.09 9.67
CA TYR A 85 -42.35 -33.37 8.98
C TYR A 85 -42.22 -34.53 9.96
N TYR A 86 -41.59 -34.29 11.11
CA TYR A 86 -41.41 -35.31 12.11
C TYR A 86 -42.76 -35.81 12.64
N ASP A 87 -43.66 -34.93 13.01
CA ASP A 87 -45.02 -35.27 13.51
C ASP A 87 -45.83 -36.01 12.46
N LEU A 88 -45.67 -35.59 11.18
CA LEU A 88 -46.32 -36.24 10.05
C LEU A 88 -45.86 -37.71 9.91
N PHE A 89 -44.55 -37.93 9.93
CA PHE A 89 -44.00 -39.27 9.77
C PHE A 89 -44.21 -40.13 11.02
N GLU A 90 -44.22 -39.57 12.20
CA GLU A 90 -44.55 -40.25 13.45
C GLU A 90 -45.94 -40.81 13.42
N ARG A 91 -46.96 -39.99 13.13
CA ARG A 91 -48.37 -40.46 13.05
C ARG A 91 -48.55 -41.46 11.92
N TYR A 92 -47.91 -41.28 10.79
CA TYR A 92 -47.91 -42.24 9.73
C TYR A 92 -47.28 -43.58 10.17
N SER A 93 -46.14 -43.55 10.87
CA SER A 93 -45.45 -44.73 11.40
C SER A 93 -46.33 -45.47 12.40
N ASP A 94 -46.90 -44.77 13.37
CA ASP A 94 -47.80 -45.42 14.38
C ASP A 94 -48.95 -46.14 13.74
N TYR A 95 -49.57 -45.55 12.73
CA TYR A 95 -50.66 -46.18 12.02
C TYR A 95 -50.18 -47.42 11.22
N ILE A 96 -49.09 -47.30 10.48
CA ILE A 96 -48.54 -48.40 9.68
C ILE A 96 -48.05 -49.53 10.57
N GLN A 97 -47.46 -49.29 11.70
CA GLN A 97 -47.02 -50.31 12.66
C GLN A 97 -48.22 -51.01 13.30
N SER A 98 -49.33 -50.29 13.57
CA SER A 98 -50.57 -50.88 14.06
C SER A 98 -51.15 -51.91 13.10
N MET A 99 -50.83 -51.85 11.82
CA MET A 99 -51.22 -52.77 10.74
C MET A 99 -50.24 -53.94 10.59
N LYS A 100 -49.43 -54.26 11.60
CA LYS A 100 -48.39 -55.30 11.60
C LYS A 100 -47.25 -54.99 10.64
N CYS A 101 -46.54 -53.93 10.87
CA CYS A 101 -45.30 -53.57 10.26
C CYS A 101 -44.22 -53.39 11.35
N ASP A 102 -43.04 -53.95 11.21
CA ASP A 102 -42.04 -54.00 12.24
C ASP A 102 -41.20 -52.67 12.27
N GLY A 103 -41.24 -51.90 11.22
CA GLY A 103 -40.51 -50.61 11.19
C GLY A 103 -40.82 -49.73 9.98
N VAL A 104 -40.73 -48.43 10.16
CA VAL A 104 -40.94 -47.40 9.14
C VAL A 104 -39.75 -46.47 9.09
N TYR A 105 -39.17 -46.34 7.92
CA TYR A 105 -38.05 -45.43 7.69
C TYR A 105 -38.38 -44.57 6.50
N VAL A 106 -38.13 -43.25 6.64
CA VAL A 106 -38.43 -42.28 5.59
C VAL A 106 -37.11 -41.60 5.19
N VAL A 107 -36.81 -41.68 3.94
CA VAL A 107 -35.65 -41.03 3.30
C VAL A 107 -36.18 -40.00 2.33
N GLY A 108 -35.62 -38.79 2.36
CA GLY A 108 -35.97 -37.74 1.41
C GLY A 108 -34.72 -37.09 0.81
N VAL A 109 -34.94 -36.29 -0.21
CA VAL A 109 -33.83 -35.47 -0.76
C VAL A 109 -33.58 -34.25 0.14
N SER A 110 -32.36 -33.75 0.15
CA SER A 110 -31.93 -32.61 1.00
C SER A 110 -32.78 -31.35 0.76
N ASP A 111 -33.23 -31.14 -0.47
CA ASP A 111 -34.07 -30.01 -0.83
C ASP A 111 -35.47 -30.09 -0.23
N LEU A 112 -36.03 -31.30 -0.04
CA LEU A 112 -37.27 -31.49 0.71
C LEU A 112 -37.09 -31.14 2.19
N ALA A 113 -36.01 -31.65 2.80
CA ALA A 113 -35.70 -31.41 4.21
C ALA A 113 -35.47 -29.91 4.51
N ALA A 114 -34.74 -29.22 3.62
CA ALA A 114 -34.44 -27.78 3.74
C ALA A 114 -35.57 -26.86 3.28
N ALA A 115 -36.61 -27.39 2.66
CA ALA A 115 -37.74 -26.63 2.07
C ALA A 115 -37.26 -25.45 1.21
N ARG A 116 -36.38 -25.73 0.24
CA ARG A 116 -35.79 -24.71 -0.63
C ARG A 116 -36.79 -24.27 -1.72
N ASN A 117 -36.87 -22.98 -1.97
CA ASN A 117 -37.77 -22.40 -2.99
C ASN A 117 -37.42 -22.86 -4.43
N ASN A 118 -36.13 -23.13 -4.70
CA ASN A 118 -35.64 -23.59 -5.99
C ASN A 118 -35.32 -25.11 -5.97
N ALA A 119 -36.05 -25.89 -5.18
CA ALA A 119 -35.87 -27.32 -5.12
C ALA A 119 -36.05 -27.94 -6.52
N HIS A 120 -35.05 -28.70 -6.94
CA HIS A 120 -35.03 -29.42 -8.22
C HIS A 120 -35.26 -30.92 -7.97
N PHE A 121 -36.50 -31.31 -7.90
CA PHE A 121 -36.85 -32.72 -7.85
C PHE A 121 -36.72 -33.34 -9.24
N ARG A 122 -36.22 -34.58 -9.32
CA ARG A 122 -35.97 -35.25 -10.60
C ARG A 122 -37.11 -36.18 -10.96
N LYS A 123 -37.41 -36.25 -12.27
CA LYS A 123 -38.43 -37.22 -12.78
C LYS A 123 -37.93 -38.67 -12.71
N HIS A 124 -36.62 -38.87 -12.68
CA HIS A 124 -35.99 -40.21 -12.75
C HIS A 124 -34.78 -40.22 -11.85
N GLY A 125 -34.87 -40.91 -10.71
CA GLY A 125 -33.77 -41.10 -9.77
C GLY A 125 -33.27 -39.82 -9.11
N TYR A 126 -32.44 -39.99 -8.12
CA TYR A 126 -31.70 -38.90 -7.45
C TYR A 126 -30.30 -39.42 -7.08
N ASP A 127 -29.41 -38.51 -6.78
CA ASP A 127 -28.05 -38.84 -6.36
C ASP A 127 -28.06 -39.30 -4.89
N ILE A 128 -27.37 -40.36 -4.59
CA ILE A 128 -27.28 -40.92 -3.23
C ILE A 128 -26.70 -39.89 -2.24
N ASP A 129 -25.86 -38.96 -2.74
CA ASP A 129 -25.25 -37.92 -1.94
C ASP A 129 -26.25 -36.81 -1.52
N ASP A 130 -27.41 -36.74 -2.16
CA ASP A 130 -28.50 -35.78 -1.85
C ASP A 130 -29.55 -36.32 -0.90
N GLU A 131 -29.44 -37.58 -0.46
CA GLU A 131 -30.42 -38.24 0.39
C GLU A 131 -30.16 -38.00 1.89
N VAL A 132 -31.23 -37.76 2.63
CA VAL A 132 -31.21 -37.62 4.10
C VAL A 132 -32.29 -38.49 4.73
N VAL A 133 -32.01 -39.04 5.91
CA VAL A 133 -33.00 -39.77 6.71
C VAL A 133 -33.87 -38.76 7.42
N LEU A 134 -35.16 -38.73 7.09
CA LEU A 134 -36.14 -37.80 7.65
C LEU A 134 -36.82 -38.36 8.91
N TYR A 135 -37.00 -39.69 8.95
CA TYR A 135 -37.62 -40.37 10.07
C TYR A 135 -37.21 -41.86 10.10
N ALA A 136 -37.12 -42.42 11.26
CA ALA A 136 -36.83 -43.86 11.46
C ALA A 136 -37.46 -44.35 12.77
N ASP A 137 -38.28 -45.37 12.68
CA ASP A 137 -38.94 -46.02 13.82
C ASP A 137 -39.01 -47.53 13.61
N ASP A 138 -38.67 -48.26 14.65
CA ASP A 138 -38.50 -49.69 14.59
C ASP A 138 -39.12 -50.31 15.87
N ASN A 139 -40.03 -51.28 15.72
CA ASN A 139 -40.70 -51.87 16.86
C ASN A 139 -39.76 -52.50 17.88
N ASP A 140 -38.63 -52.97 17.45
CA ASP A 140 -37.67 -53.64 18.35
C ASP A 140 -36.80 -52.65 19.12
N ASN A 141 -36.49 -51.46 18.52
CA ASN A 141 -35.52 -50.52 19.00
C ASN A 141 -36.08 -49.09 19.22
N GLY A 142 -37.35 -48.86 18.85
CA GLY A 142 -37.98 -47.53 18.93
C GLY A 142 -37.50 -46.57 17.90
N LYS A 143 -37.61 -45.27 18.21
CA LYS A 143 -37.18 -44.19 17.32
C LYS A 143 -35.66 -44.15 17.25
N LEU A 144 -35.16 -44.08 16.02
CA LEU A 144 -33.75 -44.12 15.71
C LEU A 144 -33.31 -42.88 14.94
N GLU A 145 -32.09 -42.40 15.20
CA GLU A 145 -31.50 -41.29 14.46
C GLU A 145 -30.29 -41.79 13.66
N PHE A 146 -30.22 -41.44 12.39
CA PHE A 146 -29.10 -41.80 11.52
C PHE A 146 -28.48 -40.53 10.94
N LYS A 147 -27.15 -40.46 10.93
CA LYS A 147 -26.39 -39.33 10.38
C LYS A 147 -26.37 -39.36 8.85
N SER A 148 -26.52 -40.50 8.27
CA SER A 148 -26.53 -40.69 6.81
C SER A 148 -27.44 -41.87 6.41
N VAL A 149 -27.83 -41.89 5.15
CA VAL A 149 -28.56 -43.00 4.58
C VAL A 149 -27.70 -44.29 4.60
N ASN A 150 -26.40 -44.18 4.48
CA ASN A 150 -25.50 -45.35 4.63
C ASN A 150 -25.57 -45.95 6.04
N ASP A 151 -25.67 -45.12 7.08
CA ASP A 151 -25.81 -45.61 8.47
C ASP A 151 -27.16 -46.39 8.63
N LEU A 152 -28.23 -45.86 8.05
CA LEU A 152 -29.54 -46.52 8.01
C LEU A 152 -29.42 -47.88 7.26
N MET A 153 -28.76 -47.87 6.12
CA MET A 153 -28.59 -49.12 5.33
C MET A 153 -27.74 -50.17 6.06
N GLN A 154 -26.68 -49.74 6.78
CA GLN A 154 -25.91 -50.64 7.64
C GLN A 154 -26.74 -51.22 8.78
N TYR A 155 -27.56 -50.40 9.40
CA TYR A 155 -28.51 -50.83 10.45
C TYR A 155 -29.47 -51.90 9.89
N MET A 156 -30.12 -51.64 8.75
CA MET A 156 -31.06 -52.56 8.11
C MET A 156 -30.40 -53.88 7.76
N GLN A 157 -29.12 -53.94 7.42
CA GLN A 157 -28.36 -55.19 7.20
C GLN A 157 -28.06 -55.93 8.49
N SER A 158 -27.93 -55.25 9.60
CA SER A 158 -27.62 -55.85 10.89
C SER A 158 -28.82 -56.60 11.49
N VAL A 159 -30.01 -56.29 10.99
CA VAL A 159 -31.27 -56.99 11.39
C VAL A 159 -31.32 -58.39 10.75
N ASP A 160 -32.14 -59.28 11.33
CA ASP A 160 -32.22 -60.72 10.95
C ASP A 160 -32.32 -60.94 9.44
N LYS A 161 -31.65 -62.03 8.94
CA LYS A 161 -31.60 -62.43 7.52
C LYS A 161 -32.95 -62.75 6.91
N ASN A 162 -34.01 -63.02 7.72
CA ASN A 162 -35.34 -63.32 7.27
C ASN A 162 -36.22 -62.06 7.12
N THR A 163 -35.68 -60.85 7.20
CA THR A 163 -36.38 -59.58 7.12
C THR A 163 -36.70 -59.20 5.68
N CYS A 164 -37.94 -58.80 5.44
CA CYS A 164 -38.39 -58.25 4.18
C CYS A 164 -38.50 -56.74 4.30
N TYR A 165 -37.93 -56.00 3.31
CA TYR A 165 -38.07 -54.57 3.20
C TYR A 165 -38.83 -54.21 1.93
N MET A 166 -39.81 -53.33 2.08
CA MET A 166 -40.60 -52.82 0.97
C MET A 166 -40.36 -51.30 0.84
N TYR A 167 -40.15 -50.85 -0.39
CA TYR A 167 -39.84 -49.46 -0.73
C TYR A 167 -41.03 -48.84 -1.47
N TYR A 168 -41.47 -47.68 -1.01
CA TYR A 168 -42.48 -46.83 -1.64
C TYR A 168 -41.89 -45.50 -1.99
N SER A 169 -41.99 -45.07 -3.26
CA SER A 169 -41.50 -43.75 -3.66
C SER A 169 -42.46 -42.66 -3.17
N LEU A 170 -41.89 -41.63 -2.62
CA LEU A 170 -42.57 -40.38 -2.34
C LEU A 170 -42.36 -39.44 -3.54
N HIS A 171 -43.43 -38.85 -4.04
CA HIS A 171 -43.36 -37.97 -5.21
C HIS A 171 -44.40 -36.86 -5.15
N PHE A 172 -44.00 -35.66 -5.67
CA PHE A 172 -44.94 -34.59 -5.93
C PHE A 172 -45.23 -34.56 -7.42
N ARG A 173 -46.47 -34.93 -7.80
CA ARG A 173 -46.88 -35.17 -9.21
C ARG A 173 -45.97 -36.23 -9.87
N ASP A 174 -45.03 -35.81 -10.78
CA ASP A 174 -44.17 -36.67 -11.54
C ASP A 174 -42.68 -36.58 -11.08
N GLU A 175 -42.42 -35.91 -9.97
CA GLU A 175 -41.08 -35.73 -9.42
C GLU A 175 -40.90 -36.50 -8.11
N ILE A 176 -39.78 -37.23 -7.99
CA ILE A 176 -39.47 -38.06 -6.82
C ILE A 176 -38.80 -37.18 -5.75
N VAL A 177 -39.36 -37.21 -4.53
CA VAL A 177 -38.89 -36.43 -3.39
C VAL A 177 -38.29 -37.29 -2.28
N GLY A 178 -38.39 -38.60 -2.38
CA GLY A 178 -37.89 -39.54 -1.41
C GLY A 178 -38.55 -40.92 -1.50
N TYR A 179 -38.43 -41.71 -0.45
CA TYR A 179 -39.09 -42.99 -0.34
C TYR A 179 -39.33 -43.38 1.12
N VAL A 180 -40.37 -44.21 1.33
CA VAL A 180 -40.66 -44.88 2.60
C VAL A 180 -40.18 -46.32 2.49
N ILE A 181 -39.51 -46.82 3.52
CA ILE A 181 -39.10 -48.19 3.66
C ILE A 181 -39.92 -48.80 4.81
N LEU A 182 -40.61 -49.88 4.52
CA LEU A 182 -41.36 -50.66 5.49
C LEU A 182 -40.65 -51.98 5.78
N ARG A 183 -40.47 -52.30 7.06
CA ARG A 183 -39.89 -53.55 7.50
C ARG A 183 -40.97 -54.56 7.81
N ASN A 184 -40.95 -55.77 7.21
CA ASN A 184 -41.93 -56.87 7.40
C ASN A 184 -43.42 -56.46 7.37
N PRO A 185 -43.88 -55.77 6.33
CA PRO A 185 -45.26 -55.34 6.28
C PRO A 185 -46.19 -56.53 5.95
N GLU A 186 -46.85 -57.05 6.93
CA GLU A 186 -47.77 -58.21 6.75
C GLU A 186 -49.07 -57.81 6.06
N PHE A 187 -49.52 -56.55 6.18
CA PHE A 187 -50.83 -56.04 5.70
C PHE A 187 -50.98 -55.94 4.18
N LEU A 188 -49.89 -56.08 3.44
CA LEU A 188 -49.86 -55.81 1.98
C LEU A 188 -50.78 -56.70 1.17
N TYR A 189 -51.13 -57.87 1.69
CA TYR A 189 -51.97 -58.83 0.97
C TYR A 189 -53.47 -58.65 1.25
N ASP A 190 -53.83 -58.00 2.35
CA ASP A 190 -55.20 -57.96 2.88
C ASP A 190 -55.83 -56.57 2.94
N HIS A 191 -55.02 -55.45 2.74
CA HIS A 191 -55.50 -54.08 2.90
C HIS A 191 -55.47 -53.27 1.61
N PRO A 192 -56.57 -53.08 0.94
CA PRO A 192 -56.70 -52.33 -0.31
C PRO A 192 -56.57 -50.81 -0.13
N GLU A 193 -56.73 -50.33 1.12
CA GLU A 193 -56.68 -48.87 1.44
C GLU A 193 -55.25 -48.32 1.46
N GLN A 194 -54.23 -49.12 1.26
CA GLN A 194 -52.84 -48.73 1.26
C GLN A 194 -52.57 -47.56 0.32
N PHE A 195 -53.22 -47.51 -0.84
CA PHE A 195 -53.09 -46.39 -1.78
C PHE A 195 -53.66 -45.08 -1.20
N ASP A 196 -54.76 -45.16 -0.46
CA ASP A 196 -55.39 -43.97 0.15
C ASP A 196 -54.53 -43.43 1.31
N ILE A 197 -53.96 -44.34 2.11
CA ILE A 197 -53.02 -44.01 3.17
C ILE A 197 -51.78 -43.28 2.62
N GLN A 198 -51.16 -43.79 1.57
CA GLN A 198 -49.99 -43.17 0.92
C GLN A 198 -50.36 -41.84 0.25
N SER A 199 -51.55 -41.79 -0.39
CA SER A 199 -52.05 -40.55 -1.03
C SER A 199 -52.28 -39.47 0.00
N ALA A 200 -52.80 -39.83 1.20
CA ALA A 200 -52.97 -38.89 2.30
C ALA A 200 -51.62 -38.34 2.81
N LEU A 201 -50.64 -39.23 3.04
CA LEU A 201 -49.29 -38.85 3.43
C LEU A 201 -48.67 -37.89 2.40
N LEU A 202 -48.70 -38.26 1.12
CA LEU A 202 -48.12 -37.47 0.04
C LEU A 202 -48.76 -36.10 -0.08
N LYS A 203 -50.10 -36.03 -0.01
CA LYS A 203 -50.80 -34.75 -0.07
C LYS A 203 -50.43 -33.81 1.07
N LYS A 204 -50.32 -34.32 2.30
CA LYS A 204 -49.94 -33.52 3.44
C LYS A 204 -48.48 -33.13 3.40
N LEU A 205 -47.59 -34.05 3.00
CA LEU A 205 -46.17 -33.77 2.80
C LEU A 205 -45.95 -32.63 1.79
N GLU A 206 -46.66 -32.67 0.67
CA GLU A 206 -46.62 -31.60 -0.35
C GLU A 206 -47.09 -30.24 0.22
N ASN A 207 -48.17 -30.25 1.01
CA ASN A 207 -48.67 -29.02 1.62
C ASN A 207 -47.72 -28.45 2.66
N LEU A 208 -47.12 -29.26 3.52
CA LEU A 208 -46.12 -28.85 4.48
C LEU A 208 -44.87 -28.30 3.79
N PHE A 209 -44.42 -28.96 2.72
CA PHE A 209 -43.30 -28.43 1.93
C PHE A 209 -43.59 -27.04 1.39
N LYS A 210 -44.73 -26.82 0.76
CA LYS A 210 -45.16 -25.51 0.24
C LYS A 210 -45.26 -24.45 1.33
N GLN A 211 -45.80 -24.80 2.49
CA GLN A 211 -45.89 -23.89 3.63
C GLN A 211 -44.51 -23.46 4.12
N LYS A 212 -43.56 -24.42 4.33
CA LYS A 212 -42.19 -24.13 4.77
C LYS A 212 -41.40 -23.33 3.75
N VAL A 213 -41.56 -23.61 2.45
CA VAL A 213 -40.99 -22.79 1.38
C VAL A 213 -41.50 -21.35 1.45
N LEU A 214 -42.78 -21.15 1.68
CA LEU A 214 -43.35 -19.81 1.81
C LEU A 214 -42.82 -19.07 3.04
N GLU A 215 -42.71 -19.74 4.18
CA GLU A 215 -42.13 -19.20 5.41
C GLU A 215 -40.65 -18.79 5.20
N ASN A 216 -39.87 -19.67 4.61
CA ASN A 216 -38.46 -19.38 4.29
C ASN A 216 -38.35 -18.19 3.33
N THR A 217 -39.12 -18.17 2.27
CA THR A 217 -39.16 -17.06 1.30
C THR A 217 -39.55 -15.73 1.96
N ASN A 218 -40.55 -15.74 2.86
CA ASN A 218 -40.94 -14.55 3.59
C ASN A 218 -39.81 -14.06 4.53
N ASN A 219 -39.08 -14.95 5.17
CA ASN A 219 -37.93 -14.60 6.01
C ASN A 219 -36.76 -14.03 5.17
N GLU A 220 -36.49 -14.62 4.01
CA GLU A 220 -35.53 -14.08 3.05
C GLU A 220 -35.94 -12.70 2.55
N LEU A 221 -37.21 -12.49 2.21
CA LEU A 221 -37.74 -11.19 1.80
C LEU A 221 -37.59 -10.14 2.92
N LYS A 222 -37.88 -10.49 4.18
CA LYS A 222 -37.69 -9.58 5.31
C LYS A 222 -36.20 -9.24 5.50
N ASN A 223 -35.30 -10.21 5.34
CA ASN A 223 -33.88 -9.96 5.40
C ASN A 223 -33.41 -9.04 4.28
N LEU A 224 -33.85 -9.28 3.04
CA LEU A 224 -33.53 -8.43 1.89
C LEU A 224 -34.11 -7.02 2.03
N TYR A 225 -35.28 -6.89 2.66
CA TYR A 225 -35.95 -5.61 2.86
C TYR A 225 -35.21 -4.75 3.92
N ASN A 226 -34.70 -5.36 5.00
CA ASN A 226 -34.11 -4.65 6.12
C ASN A 226 -32.58 -4.64 6.14
N HIS A 227 -31.92 -5.51 5.38
CA HIS A 227 -30.48 -5.63 5.36
C HIS A 227 -29.88 -5.24 4.01
N ASP A 228 -28.65 -4.75 4.04
CA ASP A 228 -27.84 -4.50 2.85
C ASP A 228 -27.26 -5.81 2.32
N ALA A 229 -27.55 -6.13 1.07
CA ALA A 229 -27.19 -7.40 0.45
C ALA A 229 -25.66 -7.65 0.37
N LEU A 230 -24.83 -6.58 0.37
CA LEU A 230 -23.38 -6.69 0.30
C LEU A 230 -22.75 -6.93 1.66
N THR A 231 -23.17 -6.15 2.66
CA THR A 231 -22.50 -6.08 3.96
C THR A 231 -23.21 -6.88 5.06
N GLY A 232 -24.46 -7.22 4.86
CA GLY A 232 -25.29 -7.88 5.87
C GLY A 232 -25.77 -6.97 7.02
N LEU A 233 -25.32 -5.73 7.09
CA LEU A 233 -25.80 -4.74 8.05
C LEU A 233 -27.23 -4.33 7.74
N TYR A 234 -27.89 -3.66 8.68
CA TYR A 234 -29.14 -3.01 8.41
C TYR A 234 -28.98 -1.97 7.29
N ASN A 235 -29.97 -1.85 6.42
CA ASN A 235 -29.98 -0.87 5.35
C ASN A 235 -30.66 0.45 5.78
N ARG A 236 -30.73 1.42 4.86
CA ARG A 236 -31.36 2.73 5.09
C ARG A 236 -32.83 2.62 5.46
N VAL A 237 -33.57 1.63 4.91
CA VAL A 237 -34.99 1.43 5.20
C VAL A 237 -35.17 1.01 6.65
N ALA A 238 -34.39 0.03 7.09
CA ALA A 238 -34.37 -0.41 8.49
C ALA A 238 -33.96 0.71 9.45
N CYS A 239 -33.02 1.57 9.05
CA CYS A 239 -32.67 2.73 9.85
C CYS A 239 -33.88 3.64 10.10
N ASN A 240 -34.63 3.96 9.06
CA ASN A 240 -35.83 4.80 9.21
C ASN A 240 -36.95 4.12 10.03
N GLU A 241 -37.17 2.83 9.83
CA GLU A 241 -38.23 2.10 10.51
C GLU A 241 -37.92 1.77 11.98
N MET A 242 -36.65 1.60 12.33
CA MET A 242 -36.25 1.18 13.67
C MET A 242 -35.73 2.33 14.53
N VAL A 243 -34.86 3.20 13.95
CA VAL A 243 -34.19 4.25 14.72
C VAL A 243 -35.14 5.41 15.04
N ILE A 244 -35.95 5.85 14.08
CA ILE A 244 -36.83 7.00 14.28
C ILE A 244 -37.84 6.76 15.44
N PRO A 245 -38.54 5.60 15.50
CA PRO A 245 -39.39 5.30 16.64
C PRO A 245 -38.64 5.19 17.96
N MET A 246 -37.44 4.53 17.95
CA MET A 246 -36.60 4.42 19.15
C MET A 246 -36.08 5.76 19.62
N PHE A 247 -35.69 6.64 18.70
CA PHE A 247 -35.29 8.01 19.02
C PHE A 247 -36.45 8.78 19.68
N ALA A 248 -37.67 8.69 19.16
CA ALA A 248 -38.84 9.30 19.75
C ALA A 248 -39.14 8.77 21.17
N GLU A 249 -38.98 7.48 21.38
CA GLU A 249 -39.17 6.87 22.69
C GLU A 249 -38.10 7.37 23.69
N LEU A 250 -36.83 7.48 23.30
CA LEU A 250 -35.77 8.04 24.12
C LEU A 250 -36.00 9.51 24.45
N GLU A 251 -36.49 10.30 23.48
CA GLU A 251 -36.88 11.70 23.70
C GLU A 251 -38.02 11.81 24.76
N ASP A 252 -39.05 10.96 24.68
CA ASP A 252 -40.15 10.91 25.66
C ASP A 252 -39.66 10.50 27.05
N GLN A 253 -38.64 9.63 27.12
CA GLN A 253 -38.00 9.22 28.36
C GLN A 253 -36.97 10.23 28.88
N ASN A 254 -36.73 11.33 28.18
CA ASN A 254 -35.69 12.33 28.46
C ASN A 254 -34.30 11.72 28.53
N VAL A 255 -34.00 10.73 27.68
CA VAL A 255 -32.71 10.04 27.56
C VAL A 255 -32.08 10.42 26.22
N GLY A 256 -30.80 10.77 26.24
CA GLY A 256 -30.07 11.08 25.01
C GLY A 256 -29.64 9.83 24.25
N CYS A 257 -29.14 10.03 23.05
CA CYS A 257 -28.45 9.01 22.30
C CYS A 257 -27.26 9.61 21.56
N THR A 258 -26.41 8.75 20.99
CA THR A 258 -25.31 9.18 20.15
C THR A 258 -25.52 8.67 18.72
N ILE A 259 -25.31 9.55 17.76
CA ILE A 259 -25.33 9.23 16.32
C ILE A 259 -23.92 9.44 15.80
N VAL A 260 -23.37 8.41 15.15
CA VAL A 260 -22.09 8.47 14.47
C VAL A 260 -22.36 8.26 12.98
N PHE A 261 -22.01 9.26 12.18
CA PHE A 261 -22.03 9.15 10.72
C PHE A 261 -20.60 8.88 10.25
N LEU A 262 -20.40 7.89 9.39
CA LEU A 262 -19.09 7.47 8.90
C LEU A 262 -19.12 7.37 7.37
N ASP A 263 -17.98 7.68 6.76
CA ASP A 263 -17.77 7.58 5.32
C ASP A 263 -16.35 7.00 5.09
N VAL A 264 -16.21 6.15 4.08
CA VAL A 264 -14.90 5.60 3.70
C VAL A 264 -14.18 6.59 2.81
N ASP A 265 -13.02 7.09 3.27
CA ASP A 265 -12.24 8.07 2.53
C ASP A 265 -11.78 7.51 1.19
N ASP A 266 -11.93 8.33 0.13
CA ASP A 266 -11.52 8.00 -1.24
C ASP A 266 -12.10 6.71 -1.83
N PHE A 267 -13.25 6.23 -1.37
CA PHE A 267 -13.84 4.96 -1.80
C PHE A 267 -14.07 4.88 -3.31
N LYS A 268 -14.48 5.99 -3.94
CA LYS A 268 -14.59 6.06 -5.40
C LYS A 268 -13.24 5.82 -6.07
N ASP A 269 -12.18 6.43 -5.54
CA ASP A 269 -10.82 6.29 -6.04
C ASP A 269 -10.31 4.86 -5.88
N ILE A 270 -10.68 4.20 -4.79
CA ILE A 270 -10.38 2.79 -4.54
C ILE A 270 -11.08 1.91 -5.58
N ASN A 271 -12.36 2.16 -5.85
CA ASN A 271 -13.11 1.42 -6.88
C ASN A 271 -12.52 1.62 -8.28
N ASP A 272 -12.17 2.86 -8.62
CA ASP A 272 -11.59 3.19 -9.92
C ASP A 272 -10.18 2.56 -10.09
N THR A 273 -9.45 2.38 -8.98
CA THR A 273 -8.08 1.84 -8.97
C THR A 273 -8.04 0.32 -8.91
N TYR A 274 -8.84 -0.28 -8.02
CA TYR A 274 -8.76 -1.73 -7.71
C TYR A 274 -9.94 -2.54 -8.25
N GLY A 275 -10.93 -1.84 -8.83
CA GLY A 275 -12.17 -2.41 -9.32
C GLY A 275 -13.22 -2.62 -8.21
N HIS A 276 -14.50 -2.66 -8.62
CA HIS A 276 -15.64 -2.76 -7.71
C HIS A 276 -15.59 -3.99 -6.79
N LYS A 277 -15.04 -5.12 -7.27
CA LYS A 277 -14.92 -6.33 -6.44
C LYS A 277 -14.03 -6.12 -5.21
N TYR A 278 -12.96 -5.34 -5.35
CA TYR A 278 -12.10 -4.99 -4.22
C TYR A 278 -12.80 -4.01 -3.28
N GLY A 279 -13.50 -3.00 -3.82
CA GLY A 279 -14.31 -2.08 -3.03
C GLY A 279 -15.41 -2.79 -2.24
N ASP A 280 -16.04 -3.81 -2.82
CA ASP A 280 -17.03 -4.63 -2.14
C ASP A 280 -16.44 -5.39 -0.94
N GLU A 281 -15.27 -6.01 -1.08
CA GLU A 281 -14.58 -6.70 0.03
C GLU A 281 -14.13 -5.70 1.12
N LEU A 282 -13.75 -4.51 0.72
CA LEU A 282 -13.41 -3.43 1.64
C LEU A 282 -14.64 -3.00 2.45
N LEU A 283 -15.78 -2.76 1.80
CA LEU A 283 -17.03 -2.42 2.49
C LEU A 283 -17.47 -3.53 3.46
N LYS A 284 -17.32 -4.80 3.09
CA LYS A 284 -17.56 -5.93 4.00
C LYS A 284 -16.64 -5.90 5.22
N THR A 285 -15.38 -5.54 5.02
CA THR A 285 -14.41 -5.41 6.12
C THR A 285 -14.80 -4.28 7.06
N VAL A 286 -15.12 -3.11 6.52
CA VAL A 286 -15.62 -1.96 7.31
C VAL A 286 -16.87 -2.35 8.11
N ALA A 287 -17.84 -2.94 7.44
CA ALA A 287 -19.09 -3.37 8.05
C ALA A 287 -18.87 -4.36 9.20
N ARG A 288 -18.01 -5.36 8.99
CA ARG A 288 -17.66 -6.35 10.01
C ARG A 288 -16.99 -5.70 11.23
N VAL A 289 -16.02 -4.81 11.02
CA VAL A 289 -15.33 -4.13 12.13
C VAL A 289 -16.30 -3.24 12.90
N LEU A 290 -17.16 -2.49 12.19
CA LEU A 290 -18.16 -1.65 12.85
C LEU A 290 -19.14 -2.47 13.70
N ASP A 291 -19.56 -3.63 13.20
CA ASP A 291 -20.51 -4.50 13.90
C ASP A 291 -19.89 -5.25 15.07
N GLU A 292 -18.68 -5.81 14.91
CA GLU A 292 -17.96 -6.54 15.96
C GLU A 292 -17.54 -5.65 17.13
N GLN A 293 -17.21 -4.37 16.86
CA GLN A 293 -16.73 -3.44 17.87
C GLN A 293 -17.85 -2.60 18.51
N LYS A 294 -19.08 -2.68 18.02
CA LYS A 294 -20.20 -1.84 18.49
C LYS A 294 -20.46 -2.04 19.98
N PRO A 295 -20.84 -0.98 20.70
CA PRO A 295 -21.29 -1.10 22.09
C PRO A 295 -22.58 -1.92 22.17
N GLU A 296 -22.77 -2.61 23.27
CA GLU A 296 -23.97 -3.41 23.52
C GLU A 296 -25.24 -2.56 23.42
N GLY A 297 -26.23 -3.07 22.69
CA GLY A 297 -27.50 -2.38 22.40
C GLY A 297 -27.41 -1.34 21.29
N SER A 298 -26.25 -1.18 20.65
CA SER A 298 -26.07 -0.28 19.51
C SER A 298 -26.42 -0.96 18.18
N MET A 299 -26.81 -0.18 17.19
CA MET A 299 -27.16 -0.65 15.85
C MET A 299 -26.27 0.01 14.81
N VAL A 300 -25.88 -0.80 13.82
CA VAL A 300 -25.04 -0.36 12.69
C VAL A 300 -25.81 -0.50 11.39
N TYR A 301 -25.75 0.55 10.58
CA TYR A 301 -26.49 0.64 9.32
C TYR A 301 -25.54 1.03 8.18
N ARG A 302 -25.72 0.44 7.02
CA ARG A 302 -25.19 0.99 5.77
C ARG A 302 -26.24 1.91 5.17
N PHE A 303 -25.94 3.22 5.18
CA PHE A 303 -26.91 4.24 4.79
C PHE A 303 -26.94 4.48 3.29
N GLY A 304 -25.78 4.35 2.62
CA GLY A 304 -25.65 4.43 1.16
C GLY A 304 -24.22 4.18 0.73
N GLY A 305 -23.95 3.75 -0.45
CA GLY A 305 -22.60 3.60 -1.02
C GLY A 305 -21.51 3.18 -0.03
N ASP A 306 -20.71 4.14 0.41
CA ASP A 306 -19.63 4.07 1.38
C ASP A 306 -19.97 4.69 2.75
N GLU A 307 -21.25 5.04 2.99
CA GLU A 307 -21.74 5.70 4.18
C GLU A 307 -22.35 4.72 5.19
N PHE A 308 -21.98 4.87 6.45
CA PHE A 308 -22.46 4.05 7.57
C PHE A 308 -22.98 4.94 8.70
N ILE A 309 -23.96 4.44 9.42
CA ILE A 309 -24.51 5.07 10.61
C ILE A 309 -24.41 4.10 11.78
N VAL A 310 -23.95 4.60 12.93
CA VAL A 310 -24.02 3.86 14.19
C VAL A 310 -24.92 4.64 15.15
N PHE A 311 -25.98 3.97 15.61
CA PHE A 311 -26.89 4.49 16.60
C PHE A 311 -26.59 3.85 17.96
N ILE A 312 -26.28 4.66 18.96
CA ILE A 312 -25.95 4.23 20.32
C ILE A 312 -26.99 4.84 21.27
N PRO A 313 -27.94 4.05 21.76
CA PRO A 313 -28.97 4.55 22.69
C PRO A 313 -28.38 4.85 24.06
N GLY A 314 -28.92 5.89 24.74
CA GLY A 314 -28.51 6.29 26.08
C GLY A 314 -27.37 7.32 26.11
N ASP A 315 -27.18 7.98 27.26
CA ASP A 315 -26.14 9.00 27.47
C ASP A 315 -24.75 8.34 27.64
N ARG A 316 -24.18 7.88 26.53
CA ARG A 316 -22.90 7.12 26.50
C ARG A 316 -21.80 7.84 25.71
N HIS A 317 -21.52 9.12 26.03
CA HIS A 317 -20.54 9.93 25.30
C HIS A 317 -19.16 9.27 25.21
N ASP A 318 -18.55 8.92 26.33
CA ASP A 318 -17.22 8.28 26.37
C ASP A 318 -17.18 6.94 25.62
N THR A 319 -18.30 6.25 25.55
CA THR A 319 -18.40 4.95 24.87
C THR A 319 -18.27 5.09 23.35
N ALA A 320 -18.89 6.13 22.78
CA ALA A 320 -18.82 6.42 21.34
C ALA A 320 -17.39 6.78 20.91
N GLU A 321 -16.70 7.63 21.69
CA GLU A 321 -15.32 8.01 21.37
C GLU A 321 -14.35 6.82 21.48
N LYS A 322 -14.48 5.99 22.52
CA LYS A 322 -13.69 4.76 22.68
C LYS A 322 -13.96 3.75 21.58
N TYR A 323 -15.22 3.65 21.16
CA TYR A 323 -15.62 2.80 20.04
C TYR A 323 -14.94 3.25 18.75
N ILE A 324 -15.09 4.53 18.40
CA ILE A 324 -14.49 5.08 17.18
C ILE A 324 -12.98 4.95 17.20
N LYS A 325 -12.33 5.18 18.34
CA LYS A 325 -10.87 4.98 18.45
C LYS A 325 -10.47 3.53 18.13
N ARG A 326 -11.15 2.53 18.71
CA ARG A 326 -10.87 1.11 18.40
C ARG A 326 -11.11 0.79 16.91
N VAL A 327 -12.18 1.34 16.32
CA VAL A 327 -12.45 1.18 14.90
C VAL A 327 -11.30 1.76 14.08
N TYR A 328 -10.81 2.96 14.40
CA TYR A 328 -9.65 3.56 13.74
C TYR A 328 -8.40 2.70 13.85
N ASP A 329 -8.06 2.24 15.06
CA ASP A 329 -6.88 1.41 15.32
C ASP A 329 -6.89 0.12 14.47
N ILE A 330 -8.08 -0.49 14.27
CA ILE A 330 -8.24 -1.68 13.43
C ILE A 330 -8.22 -1.31 11.93
N MET A 331 -8.89 -0.22 11.53
CA MET A 331 -8.92 0.22 10.14
C MET A 331 -7.52 0.60 9.65
N GLU A 332 -6.72 1.25 10.48
CA GLU A 332 -5.33 1.59 10.17
C GLU A 332 -4.49 0.35 9.87
N GLN A 333 -4.69 -0.76 10.60
CA GLN A 333 -4.03 -2.06 10.33
C GLN A 333 -4.42 -2.62 8.95
N HIS A 334 -5.62 -2.27 8.46
CA HIS A 334 -6.09 -2.65 7.12
C HIS A 334 -5.80 -1.58 6.05
N SER A 335 -5.04 -0.54 6.35
CA SER A 335 -4.75 0.59 5.45
C SER A 335 -6.00 1.34 5.00
N LEU A 336 -7.04 1.35 5.81
CA LEU A 336 -8.30 2.00 5.53
C LEU A 336 -8.43 3.28 6.33
N PHE A 337 -8.82 4.33 5.64
CA PHE A 337 -9.12 5.61 6.27
C PHE A 337 -10.62 5.86 6.21
N ILE A 338 -11.18 6.30 7.32
CA ILE A 338 -12.58 6.66 7.44
C ILE A 338 -12.70 8.05 8.03
N SER A 339 -13.68 8.80 7.60
CA SER A 339 -14.08 10.06 8.22
C SER A 339 -15.35 9.89 9.02
N HIS A 340 -15.47 10.54 10.16
CA HIS A 340 -16.63 10.41 11.02
C HIS A 340 -17.11 11.74 11.60
N GLY A 341 -18.40 11.79 11.93
CA GLY A 341 -18.99 12.85 12.73
C GLY A 341 -19.81 12.27 13.88
N ILE A 342 -19.47 12.64 15.10
CA ILE A 342 -20.20 12.20 16.32
C ILE A 342 -21.07 13.34 16.78
N ILE A 343 -22.36 13.05 17.00
CA ILE A 343 -23.34 13.97 17.58
C ILE A 343 -24.02 13.31 18.77
N TYR A 344 -24.06 14.04 19.85
CA TYR A 344 -24.80 13.69 21.04
C TYR A 344 -26.15 14.44 21.05
N THR A 345 -27.23 13.70 21.15
CA THR A 345 -28.55 14.33 21.18
C THR A 345 -28.83 14.91 22.56
N LYS A 346 -29.63 15.98 22.58
CA LYS A 346 -30.09 16.62 23.80
C LYS A 346 -31.60 16.51 23.84
N PRO A 347 -32.18 15.66 24.70
CA PRO A 347 -33.61 15.52 24.84
C PRO A 347 -34.27 16.88 25.12
N GLY A 348 -35.46 17.10 24.54
CA GLY A 348 -36.18 18.36 24.70
C GLY A 348 -35.64 19.54 23.88
N SER A 349 -34.71 19.32 22.97
CA SER A 349 -34.16 20.36 22.09
C SER A 349 -35.12 20.77 20.97
N GLY A 350 -36.13 19.94 20.69
CA GLY A 350 -37.07 20.12 19.58
C GLY A 350 -36.48 19.77 18.20
N LYS A 351 -35.29 19.16 18.16
CA LYS A 351 -34.66 18.68 16.91
C LYS A 351 -35.12 17.27 16.57
N SER A 352 -35.39 17.05 15.30
CA SER A 352 -35.68 15.72 14.78
C SER A 352 -34.41 14.85 14.66
N PHE A 353 -34.59 13.56 14.48
CA PHE A 353 -33.47 12.65 14.16
C PHE A 353 -32.70 13.11 12.92
N ASP A 354 -33.41 13.55 11.87
CA ASP A 354 -32.79 14.04 10.63
C ASP A 354 -31.95 15.30 10.87
N ASP A 355 -32.35 16.22 11.76
CA ASP A 355 -31.55 17.41 12.09
C ASP A 355 -30.20 17.03 12.76
N TYR A 356 -30.22 16.01 13.60
CA TYR A 356 -29.01 15.48 14.20
C TYR A 356 -28.15 14.70 13.20
N LEU A 357 -28.78 13.97 12.29
CA LEU A 357 -28.07 13.23 11.22
C LEU A 357 -27.34 14.20 10.29
N VAL A 358 -27.99 15.28 9.85
CA VAL A 358 -27.35 16.35 9.06
C VAL A 358 -26.19 16.99 9.82
N SER A 359 -26.32 17.16 11.14
CA SER A 359 -25.24 17.69 11.97
C SER A 359 -24.04 16.72 12.07
N ALA A 360 -24.30 15.42 12.12
CA ALA A 360 -23.26 14.40 12.12
C ALA A 360 -22.54 14.33 10.77
N ASP A 361 -23.28 14.33 9.65
CA ASP A 361 -22.74 14.40 8.29
C ASP A 361 -21.85 15.63 8.10
N THR A 362 -22.30 16.81 8.55
CA THR A 362 -21.50 18.05 8.47
C THR A 362 -20.14 17.92 9.17
N LYS A 363 -20.10 17.31 10.36
CA LYS A 363 -18.85 17.05 11.08
C LYS A 363 -17.95 16.04 10.36
N MET A 364 -18.53 14.99 9.86
CA MET A 364 -17.83 13.98 9.06
C MET A 364 -17.19 14.63 7.83
N TYR A 365 -17.94 15.45 7.09
CA TYR A 365 -17.45 16.16 5.93
C TYR A 365 -16.30 17.13 6.25
N GLN A 366 -16.36 17.85 7.39
CA GLN A 366 -15.26 18.70 7.86
C GLN A 366 -13.97 17.88 8.10
N LEU A 367 -14.08 16.73 8.74
CA LEU A 367 -12.94 15.84 8.95
C LEU A 367 -12.40 15.29 7.62
N LYS A 368 -13.28 14.90 6.71
CA LYS A 368 -12.93 14.45 5.34
C LYS A 368 -12.17 15.54 4.56
N GLN A 369 -12.58 16.80 4.70
CA GLN A 369 -11.86 17.94 4.11
C GLN A 369 -10.48 18.13 4.74
N GLN A 370 -10.32 17.92 6.04
CA GLN A 370 -9.01 17.97 6.70
C GLN A 370 -8.10 16.84 6.22
N HIS A 371 -8.62 15.62 6.05
CA HIS A 371 -7.87 14.51 5.49
C HIS A 371 -7.44 14.80 4.04
N LYS A 372 -8.31 15.39 3.24
CA LYS A 372 -8.00 15.78 1.86
C LYS A 372 -6.95 16.89 1.78
N GLN A 373 -7.03 17.92 2.64
CA GLN A 373 -6.03 18.99 2.71
C GLN A 373 -4.64 18.50 3.17
N LYS A 374 -4.55 17.44 3.96
CA LYS A 374 -3.28 16.77 4.29
C LYS A 374 -2.67 16.06 3.09
N LYS A 375 -3.48 15.64 2.13
CA LYS A 375 -3.08 14.88 0.96
C LYS A 375 -2.57 15.76 -0.19
N ASP A 376 -3.00 17.03 -0.27
CA ASP A 376 -2.59 18.00 -1.29
C ASP A 376 -1.26 18.72 -0.91
N SER A 377 -0.29 18.03 -0.31
CA SER A 377 1.04 18.60 -0.16
C SER A 377 1.75 18.59 -1.52
N ASN A 378 2.15 19.77 -2.00
CA ASN A 378 3.03 19.93 -3.19
C ASN A 378 4.44 19.33 -2.98
N PHE A 379 4.65 18.63 -1.89
CA PHE A 379 5.91 17.99 -1.55
C PHE A 379 5.88 16.51 -1.96
N LEU A 380 6.79 16.11 -2.85
CA LEU A 380 6.92 14.72 -3.27
C LEU A 380 7.75 13.94 -2.26
N LYS A 381 7.09 13.02 -1.56
CA LYS A 381 7.70 12.00 -0.69
C LYS A 381 7.99 10.79 -1.54
N GLY A 382 9.18 10.79 -2.15
CA GLY A 382 9.54 9.87 -3.22
C GLY A 382 10.42 8.72 -2.78
N VAL A 383 10.39 7.66 -3.55
CA VAL A 383 11.32 6.52 -3.46
C VAL A 383 11.71 6.05 -4.85
N ASP A 384 13.00 5.67 -5.05
CA ASP A 384 13.40 4.87 -6.19
C ASP A 384 13.31 3.40 -5.81
N ILE A 385 12.56 2.63 -6.57
CA ILE A 385 12.30 1.21 -6.29
C ILE A 385 12.52 0.33 -7.53
N SER A 386 13.42 0.73 -8.38
CA SER A 386 13.74 0.02 -9.63
C SER A 386 14.22 -1.42 -9.41
N SER A 387 14.70 -1.77 -8.21
CA SER A 387 15.13 -3.12 -7.83
C SER A 387 14.00 -4.06 -7.41
N VAL A 388 12.77 -3.59 -7.28
CA VAL A 388 11.64 -4.44 -6.83
C VAL A 388 11.47 -5.71 -7.67
N PRO A 389 11.56 -5.70 -9.02
CA PRO A 389 11.48 -6.94 -9.80
C PRO A 389 12.58 -7.94 -9.40
N MET A 390 13.80 -7.47 -9.16
CA MET A 390 14.91 -8.33 -8.70
C MET A 390 14.64 -8.93 -7.32
N MET A 391 14.01 -8.18 -6.41
CA MET A 391 13.59 -8.72 -5.10
C MET A 391 12.55 -9.82 -5.25
N VAL A 392 11.56 -9.62 -6.11
CA VAL A 392 10.50 -10.60 -6.37
C VAL A 392 11.09 -11.90 -6.91
N ASP A 393 11.99 -11.82 -7.88
CA ASP A 393 12.63 -12.98 -8.49
C ASP A 393 13.52 -13.76 -7.50
N ASN A 394 14.09 -13.06 -6.51
CA ASN A 394 14.85 -13.67 -5.41
C ASN A 394 13.97 -14.10 -4.22
N ASN A 395 12.64 -14.03 -4.33
CA ASN A 395 11.68 -14.35 -3.26
C ASN A 395 11.94 -13.57 -1.96
N ILE A 396 12.39 -12.32 -2.06
CA ILE A 396 12.63 -11.44 -0.93
C ILE A 396 11.30 -10.81 -0.52
N GLN A 397 10.96 -10.94 0.75
CA GLN A 397 9.76 -10.37 1.33
C GLN A 397 10.14 -9.23 2.27
N ILE A 398 9.36 -8.15 2.23
CA ILE A 398 9.44 -7.08 3.21
C ILE A 398 8.37 -7.28 4.29
N MET A 399 8.69 -6.82 5.49
CA MET A 399 7.83 -6.91 6.66
C MET A 399 7.74 -5.54 7.35
N ASP A 400 6.61 -5.29 7.99
CA ASP A 400 6.50 -4.19 8.94
C ASP A 400 7.40 -4.44 10.18
N ARG A 401 7.36 -3.53 11.15
CA ARG A 401 8.16 -3.66 12.38
C ARG A 401 7.72 -4.81 13.27
N GLU A 402 6.48 -5.17 13.21
CA GLU A 402 5.86 -6.27 13.95
C GLU A 402 6.18 -7.62 13.31
N GLY A 403 6.70 -7.65 12.09
CA GLY A 403 7.11 -8.85 11.37
C GLY A 403 6.02 -9.41 10.45
N HIS A 404 4.97 -8.66 10.16
CA HIS A 404 3.97 -9.06 9.18
C HIS A 404 4.47 -8.80 7.76
N VAL A 405 4.32 -9.78 6.89
CA VAL A 405 4.71 -9.67 5.48
C VAL A 405 3.81 -8.67 4.77
N CYS A 406 4.42 -7.72 4.07
CA CYS A 406 3.74 -6.66 3.35
C CYS A 406 3.96 -6.76 1.84
N ARG A 407 2.98 -6.31 1.05
CA ARG A 407 3.22 -6.01 -0.36
C ARG A 407 3.91 -4.65 -0.46
N VAL A 408 4.89 -4.53 -1.35
CA VAL A 408 5.71 -3.31 -1.47
C VAL A 408 4.86 -2.05 -1.60
N PHE A 409 3.92 -2.00 -2.54
CA PHE A 409 3.12 -0.80 -2.78
C PHE A 409 2.11 -0.48 -1.67
N ASP A 410 1.55 -1.50 -0.99
CA ASP A 410 0.72 -1.30 0.19
C ASP A 410 1.54 -0.68 1.32
N PHE A 411 2.75 -1.20 1.54
CA PHE A 411 3.68 -0.67 2.52
C PHE A 411 4.10 0.77 2.22
N LEU A 412 4.41 1.09 0.96
CA LEU A 412 4.74 2.46 0.54
C LEU A 412 3.58 3.43 0.82
N LYS A 413 2.35 3.00 0.51
CA LYS A 413 1.16 3.81 0.75
C LYS A 413 0.92 4.07 2.24
N LEU A 414 1.09 3.04 3.09
CA LEU A 414 1.03 3.16 4.54
C LEU A 414 2.03 4.16 5.11
N ASN A 415 3.21 4.24 4.49
CA ASN A 415 4.25 5.18 4.88
C ASN A 415 4.17 6.53 4.16
N ASN A 416 2.98 6.89 3.63
CA ASN A 416 2.72 8.19 3.00
C ASN A 416 3.63 8.52 1.81
N VAL A 417 4.22 7.51 1.15
CA VAL A 417 4.91 7.69 -0.12
C VAL A 417 3.88 8.10 -1.17
N ASN A 418 4.13 9.18 -1.87
CA ASN A 418 3.24 9.71 -2.90
C ASN A 418 3.89 9.79 -4.28
N SER A 419 5.17 9.45 -4.40
CA SER A 419 5.90 9.47 -5.66
C SER A 419 6.88 8.30 -5.78
N VAL A 420 7.03 7.78 -6.99
CA VAL A 420 7.96 6.69 -7.30
C VAL A 420 8.85 7.11 -8.47
N ARG A 421 10.15 6.92 -8.32
CA ARG A 421 11.15 7.04 -9.39
C ARG A 421 11.49 5.65 -9.88
N LEU A 422 11.58 5.48 -11.20
CA LEU A 422 12.10 4.28 -11.86
C LEU A 422 13.14 4.68 -12.88
N ARG A 423 14.29 3.99 -12.87
CA ARG A 423 15.27 4.08 -13.94
C ARG A 423 14.95 3.13 -15.08
N ILE A 424 15.35 3.51 -16.29
CA ILE A 424 15.26 2.66 -17.47
C ILE A 424 16.60 2.58 -18.19
N TRP A 425 16.98 1.36 -18.56
CA TRP A 425 18.15 1.06 -19.38
C TRP A 425 17.69 0.71 -20.81
N ASN A 426 18.60 0.89 -21.78
CA ASN A 426 18.24 0.74 -23.18
C ASN A 426 18.00 -0.73 -23.59
N GLU A 427 19.04 -1.56 -23.55
CA GLU A 427 18.98 -2.99 -23.87
C GLU A 427 19.65 -3.84 -22.77
N PRO A 428 19.13 -3.83 -21.53
CA PRO A 428 19.80 -4.49 -20.41
C PRO A 428 19.92 -6.01 -20.57
N ASP A 429 19.04 -6.63 -21.35
CA ASP A 429 19.11 -8.08 -21.62
C ASP A 429 20.44 -8.49 -22.30
N LYS A 430 21.15 -7.56 -22.92
CA LYS A 430 22.45 -7.80 -23.56
C LYS A 430 23.62 -7.74 -22.58
N VAL A 431 23.39 -7.24 -21.35
CA VAL A 431 24.41 -7.11 -20.31
C VAL A 431 24.16 -8.18 -19.24
N PRO A 432 25.01 -9.19 -19.09
CA PRO A 432 24.79 -10.30 -18.16
C PRO A 432 24.59 -9.86 -16.70
N GLU A 433 25.27 -8.81 -16.29
CA GLU A 433 25.24 -8.27 -14.93
C GLU A 433 23.88 -7.64 -14.60
N SER A 434 23.19 -7.09 -15.59
CA SER A 434 21.85 -6.51 -15.44
C SER A 434 20.77 -7.54 -15.21
N LYS A 435 20.97 -8.76 -15.72
CA LYS A 435 19.95 -9.84 -15.78
C LYS A 435 18.62 -9.41 -16.42
N GLY A 436 18.66 -8.37 -17.28
CA GLY A 436 17.48 -7.81 -17.92
C GLY A 436 16.64 -6.86 -17.07
N TYR A 437 17.00 -6.61 -15.81
CA TYR A 437 16.29 -5.66 -14.97
C TYR A 437 16.39 -4.24 -15.52
N CYS A 438 15.46 -3.39 -15.11
CA CYS A 438 15.31 -2.01 -15.60
C CYS A 438 15.04 -1.92 -17.11
N SER A 439 14.59 -3.01 -17.76
CA SER A 439 14.11 -2.99 -19.15
C SER A 439 12.74 -2.31 -19.24
N LEU A 440 12.38 -1.94 -20.46
CA LEU A 440 11.06 -1.37 -20.73
C LEU A 440 9.91 -2.25 -20.22
N THR A 441 10.04 -3.58 -20.29
CA THR A 441 9.02 -4.52 -19.80
C THR A 441 8.79 -4.33 -18.31
N TYR A 442 9.85 -4.35 -17.51
CA TYR A 442 9.74 -4.13 -16.06
C TYR A 442 9.23 -2.73 -15.72
N VAL A 443 9.66 -1.71 -16.47
CA VAL A 443 9.17 -0.34 -16.28
C VAL A 443 7.68 -0.25 -16.56
N LEU A 444 7.16 -0.88 -17.61
CA LEU A 444 5.73 -0.91 -17.94
C LEU A 444 4.89 -1.59 -16.83
N GLU A 445 5.36 -2.74 -16.36
CA GLU A 445 4.70 -3.46 -15.25
C GLU A 445 4.64 -2.61 -13.98
N MET A 446 5.78 -2.02 -13.59
CA MET A 446 5.86 -1.16 -12.42
C MET A 446 5.04 0.13 -12.58
N ALA A 447 5.09 0.77 -13.75
CA ALA A 447 4.34 1.99 -14.04
C ALA A 447 2.83 1.77 -13.94
N HIS A 448 2.34 0.61 -14.41
CA HIS A 448 0.93 0.24 -14.25
C HIS A 448 0.54 0.18 -12.76
N VAL A 449 1.39 -0.42 -11.93
CA VAL A 449 1.14 -0.49 -10.48
C VAL A 449 1.22 0.91 -9.85
N ILE A 450 2.22 1.73 -10.20
CA ILE A 450 2.36 3.11 -9.69
C ILE A 450 1.08 3.92 -9.97
N LYS A 451 0.56 3.87 -11.21
CA LYS A 451 -0.67 4.59 -11.58
C LYS A 451 -1.90 4.02 -10.87
N LYS A 452 -1.97 2.70 -10.70
CA LYS A 452 -3.02 2.05 -9.91
C LYS A 452 -3.06 2.57 -8.47
N TYR A 453 -1.90 2.80 -7.84
CA TYR A 453 -1.79 3.38 -6.48
C TYR A 453 -1.91 4.92 -6.47
N LYS A 454 -2.14 5.55 -7.63
CA LYS A 454 -2.22 7.02 -7.80
C LYS A 454 -1.01 7.75 -7.21
N MET A 455 0.17 7.20 -7.41
CA MET A 455 1.43 7.84 -7.05
C MET A 455 1.97 8.61 -8.24
N HIS A 456 2.65 9.71 -7.97
CA HIS A 456 3.39 10.46 -8.97
C HIS A 456 4.51 9.58 -9.53
N PHE A 457 4.70 9.58 -10.84
CA PHE A 457 5.69 8.75 -11.52
C PHE A 457 6.78 9.62 -12.15
N LEU A 458 8.02 9.45 -11.68
CA LEU A 458 9.24 10.01 -12.26
C LEU A 458 9.99 8.89 -13.01
N LEU A 459 10.17 9.04 -14.31
CA LEU A 459 10.95 8.11 -15.15
C LEU A 459 12.34 8.68 -15.41
N ASP A 460 13.36 7.92 -15.11
CA ASP A 460 14.78 8.26 -15.24
C ASP A 460 15.44 7.52 -16.40
N PHE A 461 15.80 8.23 -17.46
CA PHE A 461 16.51 7.67 -18.61
C PHE A 461 18.02 7.66 -18.40
N HIS A 462 18.63 6.49 -18.26
CA HIS A 462 20.09 6.36 -18.19
C HIS A 462 20.79 6.48 -19.54
N TYR A 463 20.09 6.24 -20.67
CA TYR A 463 20.67 6.18 -22.02
C TYR A 463 21.90 5.27 -22.13
N SER A 464 21.88 4.18 -21.40
CA SER A 464 22.91 3.15 -21.36
C SER A 464 22.25 1.78 -21.23
N ASP A 465 22.95 0.70 -21.55
CA ASP A 465 22.46 -0.68 -21.37
C ASP A 465 22.57 -1.15 -19.92
N TYR A 466 23.26 -0.38 -19.09
CA TYR A 466 23.47 -0.64 -17.67
C TYR A 466 23.59 0.68 -16.89
N TRP A 467 24.26 0.69 -15.74
CA TRP A 467 24.43 1.90 -14.94
C TRP A 467 25.03 3.06 -15.73
N ALA A 468 24.47 4.23 -15.55
CA ALA A 468 25.05 5.51 -15.92
C ALA A 468 25.21 6.34 -14.66
N ASP A 469 26.45 6.79 -14.38
CA ASP A 469 26.82 7.58 -13.24
C ASP A 469 27.96 8.56 -13.65
N PRO A 470 28.42 9.47 -12.79
CA PRO A 470 29.46 10.45 -13.17
C PRO A 470 30.77 9.82 -13.68
N GLY A 471 31.05 8.57 -13.32
CA GLY A 471 32.22 7.82 -13.74
C GLY A 471 32.05 7.01 -15.01
N GLN A 472 30.81 6.73 -15.41
CA GLN A 472 30.50 5.90 -16.57
C GLN A 472 29.19 6.31 -17.24
N GLN A 473 29.31 6.96 -18.37
CA GLN A 473 28.20 7.41 -19.21
C GLN A 473 28.30 6.73 -20.60
N ASN A 474 28.33 5.41 -20.58
CA ASN A 474 28.60 4.61 -21.76
C ASN A 474 27.41 4.61 -22.72
N LYS A 475 27.68 4.74 -24.04
CA LYS A 475 26.67 4.52 -25.05
C LYS A 475 26.16 3.08 -25.00
N PRO A 476 24.87 2.87 -25.26
CA PRO A 476 24.36 1.55 -25.57
C PRO A 476 25.17 0.87 -26.68
N ASP A 477 25.31 -0.45 -26.60
CA ASP A 477 26.07 -1.21 -27.61
C ASP A 477 25.55 -0.97 -29.04
N ALA A 478 24.26 -0.83 -29.18
CA ALA A 478 23.60 -0.51 -30.48
C ALA A 478 23.96 0.87 -31.02
N TRP A 479 24.44 1.79 -30.17
CA TRP A 479 24.74 3.18 -30.56
C TRP A 479 26.24 3.50 -30.67
N LYS A 480 27.11 2.54 -30.35
CA LYS A 480 28.58 2.76 -30.32
C LYS A 480 29.17 3.30 -31.62
N ASN A 481 28.65 2.87 -32.76
CA ASN A 481 29.16 3.21 -34.07
C ASN A 481 28.35 4.28 -34.83
N LEU A 482 27.36 4.87 -34.17
CA LEU A 482 26.56 5.93 -34.78
C LEU A 482 27.38 7.22 -34.91
N SER A 483 27.19 7.94 -36.01
CA SER A 483 27.60 9.32 -36.13
C SER A 483 26.86 10.18 -35.10
N PHE A 484 27.34 11.40 -34.84
CA PHE A 484 26.69 12.28 -33.87
C PHE A 484 25.25 12.62 -34.26
N ASP A 485 24.95 12.82 -35.57
CA ASP A 485 23.58 13.08 -36.00
C ASP A 485 22.68 11.84 -35.83
N GLU A 486 23.17 10.66 -36.18
CA GLU A 486 22.43 9.41 -35.94
C GLU A 486 22.25 9.13 -34.44
N LEU A 487 23.20 9.51 -33.59
CA LEU A 487 23.10 9.40 -32.14
C LEU A 487 21.99 10.29 -31.57
N LYS A 488 21.86 11.54 -32.10
CA LYS A 488 20.75 12.43 -31.76
C LYS A 488 19.40 11.81 -32.13
N GLU A 489 19.29 11.29 -33.35
CA GLU A 489 18.06 10.60 -33.76
C GLU A 489 17.76 9.37 -32.91
N ALA A 490 18.78 8.61 -32.47
CA ALA A 490 18.63 7.46 -31.59
C ALA A 490 18.12 7.86 -30.22
N VAL A 491 18.64 8.95 -29.62
CA VAL A 491 18.16 9.48 -28.33
C VAL A 491 16.69 9.89 -28.44
N HIS A 492 16.35 10.68 -29.47
CA HIS A 492 14.96 11.11 -29.71
C HIS A 492 14.03 9.90 -29.86
N LYS A 493 14.38 8.99 -30.77
CA LYS A 493 13.56 7.81 -31.06
C LYS A 493 13.36 6.92 -29.85
N TYR A 494 14.43 6.62 -29.11
CA TYR A 494 14.34 5.78 -27.91
C TYR A 494 13.43 6.41 -26.85
N THR A 495 13.63 7.69 -26.56
CA THR A 495 12.81 8.43 -25.60
C THR A 495 11.35 8.43 -26.04
N TYR A 496 11.09 8.72 -27.31
CA TYR A 496 9.75 8.72 -27.89
C TYR A 496 9.09 7.34 -27.82
N ASP A 497 9.80 6.29 -28.23
CA ASP A 497 9.27 4.91 -28.27
C ASP A 497 8.90 4.40 -26.86
N VAL A 498 9.73 4.68 -25.86
CA VAL A 498 9.46 4.33 -24.45
C VAL A 498 8.20 5.05 -23.96
N LEU A 499 8.16 6.37 -24.14
CA LEU A 499 7.03 7.19 -23.67
C LEU A 499 5.74 6.87 -24.43
N TYR A 500 5.83 6.55 -25.72
CA TYR A 500 4.68 6.12 -26.53
C TYR A 500 4.06 4.84 -25.95
N ARG A 501 4.88 3.84 -25.58
CA ARG A 501 4.39 2.60 -24.97
C ARG A 501 3.75 2.84 -23.59
N LEU A 502 4.34 3.70 -22.78
CA LEU A 502 3.75 4.10 -21.50
C LEU A 502 2.42 4.84 -21.69
N LYS A 503 2.35 5.72 -22.69
CA LYS A 503 1.13 6.47 -23.03
C LYS A 503 -0.03 5.57 -23.45
N ILE A 504 0.22 4.64 -24.37
CA ILE A 504 -0.86 3.75 -24.88
C ILE A 504 -1.35 2.75 -23.81
N MET A 505 -0.55 2.50 -22.76
CA MET A 505 -0.92 1.69 -21.61
C MET A 505 -1.51 2.51 -20.45
N ASP A 506 -1.79 3.79 -20.68
CA ASP A 506 -2.31 4.74 -19.65
C ASP A 506 -1.40 4.86 -18.43
N CYS A 507 -0.08 4.75 -18.66
CA CYS A 507 0.94 4.78 -17.61
C CYS A 507 1.96 5.91 -17.83
N ALA A 508 1.58 6.98 -18.55
CA ALA A 508 2.47 8.11 -18.84
C ALA A 508 3.09 8.69 -17.55
N PRO A 509 4.41 8.99 -17.54
CA PRO A 509 5.05 9.59 -16.39
C PRO A 509 4.57 11.04 -16.17
N ASP A 510 4.53 11.47 -14.91
CA ASP A 510 4.24 12.86 -14.55
C ASP A 510 5.47 13.75 -14.71
N MET A 511 6.66 13.14 -14.60
CA MET A 511 7.95 13.78 -14.77
C MET A 511 8.95 12.82 -15.42
N VAL A 512 9.81 13.34 -16.29
CA VAL A 512 10.86 12.58 -16.96
C VAL A 512 12.21 13.23 -16.67
N GLN A 513 13.17 12.42 -16.29
CA GLN A 513 14.56 12.79 -16.10
C GLN A 513 15.34 12.39 -17.35
N ILE A 514 15.97 13.37 -18.00
CA ILE A 514 16.77 13.20 -19.22
C ILE A 514 18.23 13.04 -18.81
N GLY A 515 18.66 11.78 -18.73
CA GLY A 515 19.99 11.39 -18.27
C GLY A 515 20.09 11.31 -16.74
N ASN A 516 20.91 10.39 -16.24
CA ASN A 516 21.21 10.22 -14.83
C ASN A 516 22.58 10.80 -14.50
N GLU A 517 22.64 11.72 -13.53
CA GLU A 517 23.89 12.33 -13.01
C GLU A 517 24.85 12.85 -14.08
N ILE A 518 24.30 13.59 -15.05
CA ILE A 518 25.03 14.00 -16.27
C ILE A 518 26.01 15.18 -16.09
N ARG A 519 26.51 15.43 -14.89
CA ARG A 519 27.50 16.49 -14.66
C ARG A 519 28.79 16.29 -15.47
N SER A 520 29.27 15.07 -15.60
CA SER A 520 30.42 14.73 -16.48
C SER A 520 30.04 14.59 -17.97
N GLY A 521 28.74 14.72 -18.28
CA GLY A 521 28.17 14.51 -19.61
C GLY A 521 27.34 13.24 -19.70
N MET A 522 26.95 12.86 -20.94
CA MET A 522 26.25 11.60 -21.25
C MET A 522 26.75 11.02 -22.58
N LEU A 523 26.52 9.71 -22.80
CA LEU A 523 26.83 9.04 -24.06
C LEU A 523 28.28 9.24 -24.54
N PHE A 524 29.23 8.96 -23.67
CA PHE A 524 30.66 9.15 -23.94
C PHE A 524 31.13 8.45 -25.22
N PRO A 525 32.06 9.10 -25.97
CA PRO A 525 32.71 10.39 -25.70
C PRO A 525 31.94 11.62 -26.21
N ASP A 526 30.85 11.47 -26.98
CA ASP A 526 30.22 12.54 -27.78
C ASP A 526 29.61 13.65 -26.93
N GLY A 527 28.93 13.30 -25.84
CA GLY A 527 28.35 14.26 -24.90
C GLY A 527 29.18 14.45 -23.62
N ALA A 528 30.47 14.12 -23.64
CA ALA A 528 31.34 14.32 -22.49
C ALA A 528 31.64 15.81 -22.25
N VAL A 529 31.67 16.27 -20.97
CA VAL A 529 32.15 17.59 -20.61
C VAL A 529 33.66 17.65 -20.90
N PRO A 530 34.19 18.74 -21.56
CA PRO A 530 33.56 20.06 -21.70
C PRO A 530 32.84 20.32 -23.03
N GLN A 531 32.42 19.28 -23.80
CA GLN A 531 31.70 19.50 -25.03
C GLN A 531 30.21 19.89 -24.77
N TYR A 532 29.97 20.97 -24.06
CA TYR A 532 28.64 21.40 -23.62
C TYR A 532 27.65 21.58 -24.76
N ARG A 533 28.09 21.99 -25.96
CA ARG A 533 27.23 22.13 -27.13
C ARG A 533 26.67 20.77 -27.57
N GLN A 534 27.55 19.76 -27.68
CA GLN A 534 27.12 18.41 -28.04
C GLN A 534 26.23 17.79 -26.96
N LEU A 535 26.59 17.99 -25.71
CA LEU A 535 25.78 17.55 -24.58
C LEU A 535 24.37 18.18 -24.61
N ALA A 536 24.28 19.49 -24.82
CA ALA A 536 23.00 20.20 -24.93
C ALA A 536 22.17 19.69 -26.12
N GLU A 537 22.79 19.44 -27.29
CA GLU A 537 22.10 18.87 -28.45
C GLU A 537 21.49 17.49 -28.13
N LEU A 538 22.24 16.59 -27.47
CA LEU A 538 21.76 15.25 -27.06
C LEU A 538 20.62 15.34 -26.05
N VAL A 539 20.77 16.14 -25.00
CA VAL A 539 19.72 16.35 -23.99
C VAL A 539 18.47 16.94 -24.63
N ASN A 540 18.64 17.88 -25.55
CA ASN A 540 17.51 18.51 -26.25
C ASN A 540 16.69 17.51 -27.08
N GLU A 541 17.29 16.46 -27.64
CA GLU A 541 16.54 15.42 -28.35
C GLU A 541 15.61 14.64 -27.42
N GLY A 542 16.08 14.33 -26.20
CA GLY A 542 15.22 13.77 -25.17
C GLY A 542 14.08 14.71 -24.78
N ILE A 543 14.38 16.01 -24.58
CA ILE A 543 13.37 17.04 -24.27
C ILE A 543 12.34 17.14 -25.40
N ARG A 544 12.77 17.18 -26.67
CA ARG A 544 11.86 17.25 -27.82
C ARG A 544 10.91 16.06 -27.87
N ALA A 545 11.40 14.84 -27.68
CA ALA A 545 10.59 13.64 -27.66
C ALA A 545 9.49 13.70 -26.57
N VAL A 546 9.84 14.19 -25.37
CA VAL A 546 8.86 14.39 -24.29
C VAL A 546 7.82 15.42 -24.70
N ARG A 547 8.24 16.61 -25.16
CA ARG A 547 7.33 17.71 -25.50
C ARG A 547 6.41 17.38 -26.68
N GLU A 548 6.90 16.60 -27.67
CA GLU A 548 6.11 16.16 -28.82
C GLU A 548 4.99 15.21 -28.40
N LEU A 549 5.29 14.24 -27.53
CA LEU A 549 4.35 13.16 -27.20
C LEU A 549 3.50 13.44 -25.95
N LEU A 550 4.09 14.07 -24.93
CA LEU A 550 3.53 14.30 -23.60
C LEU A 550 3.80 15.75 -23.15
N PRO A 551 3.17 16.76 -23.76
CA PRO A 551 3.49 18.17 -23.50
C PRO A 551 3.27 18.61 -22.05
N GLU A 552 2.39 17.93 -21.29
CA GLU A 552 2.11 18.22 -19.88
C GLU A 552 3.13 17.59 -18.91
N THR A 553 3.86 16.56 -19.38
CA THR A 553 4.87 15.87 -18.56
C THR A 553 6.04 16.81 -18.28
N LYS A 554 6.45 16.90 -17.03
CA LYS A 554 7.57 17.75 -16.61
C LYS A 554 8.90 17.12 -17.00
N VAL A 555 9.84 17.98 -17.42
CA VAL A 555 11.21 17.56 -17.76
C VAL A 555 12.19 18.04 -16.72
N MET A 556 13.02 17.13 -16.26
CA MET A 556 14.06 17.35 -15.26
C MET A 556 15.44 17.01 -15.81
N ILE A 557 16.45 17.75 -15.39
CA ILE A 557 17.86 17.38 -15.54
C ILE A 557 18.40 16.98 -14.17
N HIS A 558 19.18 15.91 -14.13
CA HIS A 558 19.74 15.36 -12.90
C HIS A 558 21.26 15.51 -12.81
N LEU A 559 21.72 16.07 -11.72
CA LEU A 559 23.14 16.29 -11.41
C LEU A 559 23.50 15.66 -10.05
N ASP A 560 24.68 15.07 -9.99
CA ASP A 560 25.33 14.68 -8.73
C ASP A 560 25.89 15.91 -7.97
N GLN A 561 26.51 15.70 -6.81
CA GLN A 561 27.16 16.74 -6.01
C GLN A 561 26.22 17.84 -5.48
N GLY A 562 25.04 17.46 -5.01
CA GLY A 562 23.97 18.39 -4.59
C GLY A 562 24.36 19.41 -3.51
N GLY A 563 25.39 19.18 -2.73
CA GLY A 563 25.96 20.16 -1.78
C GLY A 563 27.09 21.00 -2.34
N ARG A 564 27.51 20.78 -3.59
CA ARG A 564 28.66 21.47 -4.20
C ARG A 564 28.22 22.44 -5.29
N TYR A 565 27.72 23.57 -4.85
CA TYR A 565 27.28 24.66 -5.72
C TYR A 565 28.27 25.00 -6.84
N ASN A 566 29.54 24.95 -6.54
CA ASN A 566 30.65 25.23 -7.47
C ASN A 566 30.70 24.26 -8.67
N CYS A 567 30.28 23.02 -8.49
CA CYS A 567 30.21 22.08 -9.61
C CYS A 567 28.93 22.27 -10.44
N ILE A 568 27.85 22.67 -9.80
CA ILE A 568 26.52 22.73 -10.43
C ILE A 568 26.31 24.00 -11.20
N MET A 569 26.65 25.15 -10.63
CA MET A 569 26.40 26.45 -11.28
C MET A 569 27.13 26.65 -12.61
N PRO A 570 28.44 26.41 -12.71
CA PRO A 570 29.14 26.57 -13.98
C PRO A 570 28.63 25.60 -15.04
N TRP A 571 28.19 24.40 -14.61
CA TRP A 571 27.60 23.42 -15.49
C TRP A 571 26.26 23.92 -16.06
N LEU A 572 25.36 24.41 -15.20
CA LEU A 572 24.05 24.96 -15.61
C LEU A 572 24.24 26.17 -16.54
N ASP A 573 25.11 27.10 -16.20
CA ASP A 573 25.44 28.23 -17.05
C ASP A 573 25.93 27.79 -18.42
N SER A 574 26.86 26.82 -18.45
CA SER A 574 27.43 26.32 -19.71
C SER A 574 26.38 25.65 -20.57
N MET A 575 25.48 24.86 -19.97
CA MET A 575 24.37 24.19 -20.68
C MET A 575 23.34 25.18 -21.25
N PHE A 576 22.94 26.18 -20.46
CA PHE A 576 22.01 27.22 -20.94
C PHE A 576 22.66 28.06 -22.07
N ASN A 577 23.95 28.44 -21.91
CA ASN A 577 24.68 29.13 -22.95
C ASN A 577 24.89 28.28 -24.22
N ALA A 578 24.96 26.95 -24.07
CA ALA A 578 25.05 25.98 -25.19
C ALA A 578 23.71 25.74 -25.88
N GLY A 579 22.62 26.31 -25.42
CA GLY A 579 21.31 26.23 -26.04
C GLY A 579 20.43 25.08 -25.50
N LEU A 580 20.58 24.72 -24.20
CA LEU A 580 19.65 23.79 -23.55
C LEU A 580 18.21 24.33 -23.65
N LEU A 581 17.30 23.48 -24.12
CA LEU A 581 15.88 23.81 -24.18
C LEU A 581 15.27 23.99 -22.76
N PRO A 582 14.14 24.69 -22.64
CA PRO A 582 13.49 24.91 -21.36
C PRO A 582 13.16 23.60 -20.63
N ILE A 583 13.60 23.51 -19.39
CA ILE A 583 13.31 22.43 -18.43
C ILE A 583 12.37 22.91 -17.34
N ASP A 584 11.70 22.00 -16.65
CA ASP A 584 10.73 22.32 -15.59
C ASP A 584 11.31 22.18 -14.18
N ALA A 585 12.41 21.44 -14.02
CA ALA A 585 13.00 21.19 -12.71
C ALA A 585 14.47 20.77 -12.80
N ILE A 586 15.17 20.88 -11.68
CA ILE A 586 16.51 20.34 -11.48
C ILE A 586 16.44 19.27 -10.41
N GLY A 587 16.97 18.10 -10.69
CA GLY A 587 17.17 17.00 -9.75
C GLY A 587 18.60 16.97 -9.26
N LEU A 588 18.81 16.72 -7.97
CA LEU A 588 20.12 16.59 -7.37
C LEU A 588 20.24 15.25 -6.64
N SER A 589 21.40 14.60 -6.78
CA SER A 589 21.82 13.57 -5.83
C SER A 589 22.51 14.23 -4.64
N PHE A 590 22.13 13.85 -3.44
CA PHE A 590 22.79 14.29 -2.23
C PHE A 590 23.03 13.15 -1.24
N TYR A 591 24.30 12.88 -0.99
CA TYR A 591 24.78 11.96 0.03
C TYR A 591 25.75 12.74 0.92
N SER A 592 25.42 12.92 2.21
CA SER A 592 26.18 13.79 3.12
C SER A 592 27.66 13.38 3.29
N PHE A 593 27.97 12.12 3.06
CA PHE A 593 29.32 11.58 3.13
C PHE A 593 30.13 11.76 1.82
N TRP A 594 29.50 12.18 0.70
CA TRP A 594 30.18 12.42 -0.58
C TRP A 594 30.04 13.84 -1.10
N HIS A 595 28.89 14.46 -0.87
CA HIS A 595 28.47 15.67 -1.59
C HIS A 595 28.50 16.94 -0.75
N GLY A 596 29.11 16.91 0.43
CA GLY A 596 29.23 18.06 1.35
C GLY A 596 28.24 18.01 2.52
N THR A 597 28.21 19.09 3.28
CA THR A 597 27.37 19.17 4.48
C THR A 597 25.89 19.41 4.14
N PHE A 598 25.00 19.17 5.10
CA PHE A 598 23.58 19.54 4.97
C PHE A 598 23.38 21.04 4.76
N MET A 599 24.25 21.89 5.33
CA MET A 599 24.19 23.34 5.08
C MET A 599 24.59 23.69 3.64
N ASP A 600 25.57 22.97 3.07
CA ASP A 600 25.94 23.11 1.66
C ASP A 600 24.81 22.76 0.72
N LEU A 601 24.06 21.71 1.04
CA LEU A 601 22.84 21.34 0.29
C LEU A 601 21.83 22.51 0.32
N LYS A 602 21.55 23.04 1.51
CA LYS A 602 20.63 24.15 1.69
C LYS A 602 21.02 25.39 0.89
N ASP A 603 22.32 25.74 0.92
CA ASP A 603 22.86 26.86 0.18
C ASP A 603 22.78 26.62 -1.33
N THR A 604 23.17 25.45 -1.80
CA THR A 604 23.11 25.07 -3.22
C THR A 604 21.69 25.16 -3.77
N MET A 605 20.71 24.51 -3.12
CA MET A 605 19.32 24.54 -3.54
C MET A 605 18.77 25.97 -3.56
N SER A 606 19.03 26.75 -2.51
CA SER A 606 18.57 28.14 -2.39
C SER A 606 19.07 29.02 -3.54
N ARG A 607 20.34 28.86 -3.92
CA ARG A 607 20.96 29.62 -5.01
C ARG A 607 20.43 29.23 -6.37
N ILE A 608 20.27 27.94 -6.64
CA ILE A 608 19.68 27.43 -7.89
C ILE A 608 18.28 28.00 -8.07
N ILE A 609 17.42 27.91 -7.05
CA ILE A 609 16.06 28.44 -7.09
C ILE A 609 16.06 29.95 -7.36
N LYS A 610 16.94 30.69 -6.65
CA LYS A 610 17.00 32.14 -6.78
C LYS A 610 17.48 32.62 -8.16
N LEU A 611 18.45 31.91 -8.76
CA LEU A 611 19.08 32.33 -10.01
C LEU A 611 18.31 31.87 -11.25
N TYR A 612 17.76 30.65 -11.24
CA TYR A 612 17.11 30.09 -12.42
C TYR A 612 15.59 30.06 -12.31
N ASN A 613 15.04 30.36 -11.14
CA ASN A 613 13.60 30.28 -10.86
C ASN A 613 13.00 28.89 -11.22
N LEU A 614 13.77 27.82 -10.98
CA LEU A 614 13.38 26.45 -11.24
C LEU A 614 13.20 25.71 -9.92
N PRO A 615 12.15 24.85 -9.78
CA PRO A 615 12.02 23.91 -8.67
C PRO A 615 13.23 22.97 -8.59
N VAL A 616 13.71 22.72 -7.39
CA VAL A 616 14.79 21.75 -7.13
C VAL A 616 14.26 20.59 -6.32
N TYR A 617 14.60 19.39 -6.75
CA TYR A 617 14.24 18.13 -6.10
C TYR A 617 15.52 17.39 -5.70
N ILE A 618 15.49 16.72 -4.56
CA ILE A 618 16.51 15.71 -4.24
C ILE A 618 15.97 14.39 -4.79
N VAL A 619 16.45 14.00 -5.96
CA VAL A 619 15.94 12.80 -6.65
C VAL A 619 16.66 11.54 -6.26
N GLU A 620 17.78 11.70 -5.51
CA GLU A 620 18.57 10.59 -5.04
C GLU A 620 19.25 10.93 -3.73
N THR A 621 18.98 10.18 -2.67
CA THR A 621 19.66 10.23 -1.38
C THR A 621 19.51 8.92 -0.65
N ALA A 622 20.49 8.58 0.18
CA ALA A 622 20.40 7.49 1.12
C ALA A 622 21.39 7.69 2.27
N HIS A 623 21.25 6.89 3.33
CA HIS A 623 22.17 6.89 4.47
C HIS A 623 22.28 5.47 5.02
N PRO A 624 23.51 4.95 5.32
CA PRO A 624 23.68 3.58 5.79
C PRO A 624 23.11 3.43 7.21
N TRP A 625 22.29 2.39 7.42
CA TRP A 625 21.70 2.10 8.73
C TRP A 625 22.64 1.35 9.68
N ARG A 626 23.77 0.88 9.18
CA ARG A 626 24.89 0.33 9.95
C ARG A 626 26.18 0.36 9.11
N HIS A 627 27.33 0.33 9.76
CA HIS A 627 28.61 0.16 9.07
C HIS A 627 28.68 -1.17 8.32
N CYS A 628 29.21 -1.13 7.11
CA CYS A 628 29.61 -2.31 6.36
C CYS A 628 31.10 -2.58 6.50
N LYS A 629 31.50 -3.82 6.34
CA LYS A 629 32.91 -4.18 6.15
C LYS A 629 33.25 -4.04 4.67
N GLY A 630 33.80 -2.97 4.34
CA GLY A 630 34.43 -2.88 3.09
C GLY A 630 34.02 -1.78 2.30
N GLU A 631 33.82 -0.79 1.78
CA GLU A 631 34.44 -0.69 0.49
C GLU A 631 34.27 0.72 -0.08
N HIS A 632 33.05 1.27 -0.08
CA HIS A 632 32.80 2.57 -0.70
C HIS A 632 32.54 3.67 0.34
N ILE A 633 32.11 3.28 1.53
CA ILE A 633 31.79 4.19 2.63
C ILE A 633 32.61 3.78 3.85
N SER A 634 33.82 4.39 4.00
CA SER A 634 34.66 4.14 5.16
C SER A 634 34.10 4.83 6.40
N LYS A 635 34.58 4.43 7.58
CA LYS A 635 34.24 5.07 8.84
C LYS A 635 34.65 6.55 8.85
N GLU A 636 35.82 6.83 8.33
CA GLU A 636 36.39 8.20 8.23
C GLU A 636 35.52 9.07 7.33
N LEU A 637 34.93 8.50 6.26
CA LEU A 637 34.01 9.21 5.38
C LEU A 637 32.69 9.52 6.10
N MET A 638 32.18 8.62 6.94
CA MET A 638 30.99 8.85 7.76
C MET A 638 31.23 9.90 8.85
N GLU A 639 32.42 9.97 9.42
CA GLU A 639 32.77 11.02 10.38
C GLU A 639 32.67 12.42 9.78
N THR A 640 32.85 12.56 8.47
CA THR A 640 32.68 13.83 7.75
C THR A 640 31.21 14.12 7.35
N ALA A 641 30.34 13.15 7.43
CA ALA A 641 28.94 13.27 7.02
C ALA A 641 28.06 14.04 8.03
N GLY A 642 28.57 14.31 9.22
CA GLY A 642 27.84 14.93 10.33
C GLY A 642 26.94 13.96 11.10
N LEU A 643 26.67 12.78 10.54
CA LEU A 643 25.91 11.68 11.15
C LEU A 643 26.61 10.36 10.86
N ASP A 644 26.80 9.52 11.87
CA ASP A 644 27.40 8.19 11.72
C ASP A 644 26.42 7.19 11.05
N ALA A 645 26.89 6.01 10.69
CA ALA A 645 26.03 4.94 10.21
C ALA A 645 25.15 4.38 11.34
N GLY A 646 23.86 4.40 11.17
CA GLY A 646 22.90 3.95 12.16
C GLY A 646 21.46 4.10 11.68
N SER A 647 20.55 3.29 12.23
CA SER A 647 19.14 3.34 11.81
C SER A 647 18.40 4.60 12.30
N ALA A 648 18.83 5.15 13.44
CA ALA A 648 18.32 6.43 13.95
C ALA A 648 18.91 7.60 13.14
N GLU A 649 20.18 7.51 12.79
CA GLU A 649 20.92 8.47 11.99
C GLU A 649 20.41 8.48 10.55
N GLN A 650 20.05 7.33 9.98
CA GLN A 650 19.35 7.20 8.69
C GLN A 650 18.05 8.00 8.69
N LYS A 651 17.22 7.79 9.73
CA LYS A 651 16.00 8.57 9.92
C LYS A 651 16.30 10.06 10.00
N LYS A 652 17.28 10.45 10.82
CA LYS A 652 17.63 11.84 11.08
C LYS A 652 18.18 12.53 9.82
N SER A 653 19.02 11.85 9.05
CA SER A 653 19.53 12.35 7.78
C SER A 653 18.38 12.68 6.81
N LEU A 654 17.41 11.79 6.70
CA LEU A 654 16.26 12.00 5.82
C LEU A 654 15.34 13.13 6.32
N GLU A 655 15.09 13.24 7.64
CA GLU A 655 14.35 14.36 8.23
C GLU A 655 14.99 15.71 7.91
N ILE A 656 16.33 15.82 8.02
CA ILE A 656 17.07 17.05 7.71
C ILE A 656 16.90 17.39 6.22
N ILE A 657 17.14 16.44 5.32
CA ILE A 657 17.05 16.66 3.87
C ILE A 657 15.65 17.09 3.45
N MET A 658 14.62 16.40 3.95
CA MET A 658 13.23 16.75 3.67
C MET A 658 12.87 18.14 4.18
N GLN A 659 13.34 18.49 5.36
CA GLN A 659 13.10 19.84 5.92
C GLN A 659 13.84 20.93 5.15
N ILE A 660 15.10 20.70 4.75
CA ILE A 660 15.84 21.62 3.87
C ILE A 660 15.05 21.86 2.58
N ALA A 661 14.67 20.77 1.88
CA ALA A 661 13.92 20.88 0.64
C ALA A 661 12.62 21.69 0.81
N ALA A 662 11.88 21.42 1.90
CA ALA A 662 10.65 22.17 2.21
C ALA A 662 10.90 23.66 2.50
N GLU A 663 11.96 23.99 3.27
CA GLU A 663 12.25 25.37 3.65
C GLU A 663 12.70 26.24 2.46
N VAL A 664 13.60 25.70 1.61
CA VAL A 664 14.14 26.47 0.47
C VAL A 664 13.12 26.63 -0.66
N SER A 665 12.13 25.75 -0.73
CA SER A 665 11.13 25.74 -1.81
C SER A 665 9.81 26.42 -1.42
N LYS A 666 9.75 27.16 -0.32
CA LYS A 666 8.52 27.84 0.13
C LYS A 666 7.92 28.74 -0.95
N ASP A 667 8.75 29.47 -1.69
CA ASP A 667 8.30 30.42 -2.69
C ASP A 667 7.88 29.75 -4.01
N THR A 668 8.53 28.65 -4.40
CA THR A 668 8.19 27.88 -5.60
C THR A 668 7.02 26.93 -5.37
N GLY A 669 6.79 26.54 -4.10
CA GLY A 669 5.74 25.61 -3.70
C GLY A 669 5.89 24.18 -4.22
N LYS A 670 6.98 23.86 -4.93
CA LYS A 670 7.22 22.55 -5.59
C LYS A 670 8.60 22.04 -5.26
N THR A 671 8.67 20.89 -4.63
CA THR A 671 9.91 20.14 -4.34
C THR A 671 9.58 18.73 -3.92
N GLY A 672 10.58 17.90 -3.71
CA GLY A 672 10.45 16.55 -3.18
C GLY A 672 11.80 15.94 -2.87
N VAL A 673 11.76 14.85 -2.13
CA VAL A 673 12.92 14.04 -1.78
C VAL A 673 12.61 12.59 -2.14
N TYR A 674 13.50 11.97 -2.89
CA TYR A 674 13.43 10.56 -3.27
C TYR A 674 14.55 9.79 -2.58
N TYR A 675 14.17 8.83 -1.75
CA TYR A 675 15.13 7.91 -1.16
C TYR A 675 15.50 6.84 -2.19
N TRP A 676 16.83 6.65 -2.39
CA TRP A 676 17.34 5.70 -3.36
C TRP A 676 17.26 4.27 -2.82
N GLU A 677 16.52 3.41 -3.52
CA GLU A 677 16.36 1.97 -3.29
C GLU A 677 16.07 1.57 -1.81
N PRO A 678 15.08 2.20 -1.15
CA PRO A 678 14.81 1.92 0.26
C PRO A 678 14.36 0.48 0.52
N VAL A 679 13.82 -0.20 -0.51
CA VAL A 679 13.32 -1.58 -0.40
C VAL A 679 14.42 -2.64 -0.55
N GLY A 680 15.67 -2.24 -0.80
CA GLY A 680 16.80 -3.14 -0.85
C GLY A 680 17.05 -3.84 0.49
N VAL A 681 16.91 -5.18 0.52
CA VAL A 681 17.17 -6.00 1.72
C VAL A 681 18.55 -6.64 1.60
N PRO A 682 19.48 -6.38 2.55
CA PRO A 682 20.80 -7.01 2.53
C PRO A 682 20.73 -8.54 2.64
N GLY A 683 21.65 -9.24 1.99
CA GLY A 683 21.71 -10.71 1.99
C GLY A 683 20.78 -11.35 0.96
N LYS A 684 20.46 -12.64 1.11
CA LYS A 684 19.54 -13.40 0.25
C LYS A 684 19.75 -13.21 -1.27
N GLY A 685 21.02 -13.15 -1.71
CA GLY A 685 21.37 -12.94 -3.13
C GLY A 685 21.48 -11.47 -3.56
N MET A 686 21.18 -10.52 -2.67
CA MET A 686 21.31 -9.09 -2.91
C MET A 686 22.65 -8.50 -2.39
N GLY A 687 23.49 -9.30 -1.73
CA GLY A 687 24.74 -8.82 -1.10
C GLY A 687 24.48 -7.94 0.13
N THR A 688 25.32 -6.93 0.33
CA THR A 688 25.13 -5.93 1.40
C THR A 688 24.09 -4.88 1.06
N TRP A 689 23.55 -4.96 -0.15
CA TRP A 689 22.67 -3.96 -0.73
C TRP A 689 23.23 -2.55 -0.56
N PHE A 690 24.29 -2.34 -1.31
CA PHE A 690 24.97 -1.06 -1.43
C PHE A 690 25.23 -0.39 -0.06
N GLU A 691 26.14 -1.00 0.71
CA GLU A 691 26.61 -0.47 2.01
C GLU A 691 25.50 -0.31 3.06
N ASN A 692 24.47 -1.16 3.02
CA ASN A 692 23.32 -1.09 3.94
C ASN A 692 22.52 0.23 3.86
N MET A 693 22.37 0.80 2.69
CA MET A 693 21.57 2.01 2.48
C MET A 693 20.06 1.74 2.43
N GLY A 694 19.61 0.50 2.23
CA GLY A 694 18.19 0.15 2.28
C GLY A 694 17.54 0.51 3.61
N MET A 695 16.21 0.61 3.61
CA MET A 695 15.44 0.95 4.82
C MET A 695 14.77 -0.30 5.44
N PHE A 696 15.37 -1.47 5.21
CA PHE A 696 15.01 -2.75 5.82
C PHE A 696 16.27 -3.44 6.33
N ASP A 697 16.13 -4.18 7.43
CA ASP A 697 17.23 -5.00 7.97
C ASP A 697 17.48 -6.26 7.10
N GLU A 698 18.46 -7.08 7.48
CA GLU A 698 18.80 -8.33 6.79
C GLU A 698 17.70 -9.39 6.82
N HIS A 699 16.68 -9.20 7.64
CA HIS A 699 15.50 -10.07 7.72
C HIS A 699 14.30 -9.53 6.95
N GLY A 700 14.44 -8.33 6.36
CA GLY A 700 13.39 -7.63 5.63
C GLY A 700 12.41 -6.87 6.52
N ARG A 701 12.75 -6.58 7.79
CA ARG A 701 11.94 -5.77 8.69
C ARG A 701 12.21 -4.29 8.49
N ALA A 702 11.15 -3.51 8.50
CA ALA A 702 11.21 -2.06 8.30
C ALA A 702 12.01 -1.36 9.40
N LEU A 703 12.92 -0.47 8.99
CA LEU A 703 13.75 0.36 9.86
C LEU A 703 13.08 1.70 10.19
N PRO A 704 13.54 2.41 11.24
CA PRO A 704 13.01 3.72 11.65
C PRO A 704 13.01 4.81 10.58
N GLY A 705 13.84 4.68 9.53
CA GLY A 705 13.90 5.62 8.41
C GLY A 705 12.54 5.87 7.75
N TRP A 706 11.65 4.87 7.72
CA TRP A 706 10.30 5.02 7.17
C TRP A 706 9.43 6.04 7.91
N ASP A 707 9.68 6.26 9.22
CA ASP A 707 8.96 7.29 9.98
C ASP A 707 9.24 8.70 9.46
N ALA A 708 10.47 8.95 8.98
CA ALA A 708 10.81 10.25 8.41
C ALA A 708 9.91 10.59 7.21
N ILE A 709 9.60 9.62 6.35
CA ILE A 709 8.70 9.80 5.20
C ILE A 709 7.24 9.90 5.68
N ARG A 710 6.81 8.93 6.51
CA ARG A 710 5.44 8.82 6.98
C ARG A 710 4.98 10.07 7.70
N ASP A 711 5.77 10.52 8.67
CA ASP A 711 5.39 11.54 9.64
C ASP A 711 5.77 12.96 9.19
N PHE A 712 6.48 13.12 8.07
CA PHE A 712 6.89 14.44 7.60
C PHE A 712 5.70 15.33 7.28
N ASP A 713 5.66 16.49 7.93
CA ASP A 713 4.69 17.56 7.69
C ASP A 713 5.43 18.89 7.47
N GLN A 714 5.28 19.47 6.27
CA GLN A 714 5.88 20.79 5.95
C GLN A 714 5.43 21.92 6.89
N LYS A 715 4.23 21.81 7.47
CA LYS A 715 3.66 22.82 8.37
C LYS A 715 4.18 22.70 9.80
N ASN A 716 4.57 21.48 10.19
CA ASN A 716 5.11 21.15 11.51
C ASN A 716 6.40 20.36 11.37
N PRO A 717 7.51 20.98 10.93
CA PRO A 717 8.74 20.27 10.67
C PRO A 717 9.30 19.63 11.95
N PRO A 718 9.97 18.45 11.83
CA PRO A 718 10.41 17.69 12.99
C PRO A 718 11.56 18.35 13.76
N ILE A 719 12.36 19.20 13.11
CA ILE A 719 13.54 19.82 13.72
C ILE A 719 13.27 21.31 13.93
N LYS A 720 13.28 21.73 15.19
CA LYS A 720 13.22 23.15 15.54
C LYS A 720 14.60 23.76 15.35
N GLU A 721 14.69 25.00 14.82
CA GLU A 721 15.95 25.71 14.55
C GLU A 721 16.93 24.87 13.72
N LEU A 722 16.50 24.43 12.52
CA LEU A 722 17.22 23.52 11.65
C LEU A 722 18.68 23.93 11.43
N ASP A 723 18.96 25.20 11.17
CA ASP A 723 20.32 25.69 10.90
C ASP A 723 21.27 25.45 12.09
N LYS A 724 20.82 25.76 13.29
CA LYS A 724 21.61 25.50 14.51
C LYS A 724 21.82 24.00 14.74
N TYR A 725 20.79 23.19 14.48
CA TYR A 725 20.91 21.76 14.59
C TYR A 725 21.95 21.21 13.60
N ILE A 726 21.91 21.66 12.34
CA ILE A 726 22.89 21.25 11.33
C ILE A 726 24.31 21.71 11.75
N GLU A 727 24.48 22.95 12.21
CA GLU A 727 25.78 23.47 12.69
C GLU A 727 26.34 22.57 13.79
N SER A 728 25.51 22.15 14.76
CA SER A 728 25.95 21.29 15.86
C SER A 728 26.44 19.90 15.43
N LEU A 729 26.03 19.42 14.26
CA LEU A 729 26.53 18.11 13.73
C LEU A 729 27.99 18.16 13.31
N TYR A 730 28.57 19.34 13.12
CA TYR A 730 29.92 19.56 12.62
C TYR A 730 30.79 20.30 13.64
N GLU A 731 30.34 20.44 14.89
CA GLU A 731 31.16 20.98 15.99
C GLU A 731 32.30 20.02 16.33
N TYR A 732 33.45 20.58 16.62
CA TYR A 732 34.64 19.83 17.05
C TYR A 732 35.37 20.60 18.15
N GLU A 733 36.19 19.89 18.93
CA GLU A 733 37.05 20.52 19.94
C GLU A 733 38.14 21.34 19.25
N GLU A 734 38.21 22.63 19.56
CA GLU A 734 39.27 23.51 19.07
C GLU A 734 40.60 23.20 19.78
N THR A 735 41.74 23.48 19.10
CA THR A 735 43.02 23.33 19.74
C THR A 735 43.21 24.37 20.84
N PRO A 736 44.05 24.12 21.88
CA PRO A 736 44.30 25.08 22.96
C PRO A 736 44.75 26.46 22.45
N GLU A 737 45.52 26.48 21.36
CA GLU A 737 46.00 27.74 20.75
C GLU A 737 44.84 28.53 20.14
N VAL A 738 43.87 27.86 19.50
CA VAL A 738 42.68 28.49 18.95
C VAL A 738 41.74 28.97 20.06
N GLU A 739 41.55 28.16 21.13
CA GLU A 739 40.79 28.59 22.31
C GLU A 739 41.39 29.86 22.95
N ASP A 740 42.69 29.93 23.10
CA ASP A 740 43.34 31.10 23.65
C ASP A 740 43.23 32.32 22.73
N PHE A 741 43.32 32.10 21.42
CA PHE A 741 43.07 33.16 20.44
C PHE A 741 41.63 33.67 20.55
N MET A 742 40.64 32.81 20.69
CA MET A 742 39.22 33.20 20.82
C MET A 742 38.99 34.02 22.11
N LYS A 743 39.66 33.70 23.21
CA LYS A 743 39.63 34.49 24.44
C LYS A 743 40.21 35.88 24.22
N LEU A 744 41.36 35.99 23.53
CA LEU A 744 41.96 37.27 23.18
C LEU A 744 41.02 38.10 22.26
N LEU A 745 40.42 37.47 21.29
CA LEU A 745 39.43 38.12 20.39
C LEU A 745 38.23 38.70 21.16
N MET A 746 37.75 38.00 22.19
CA MET A 746 36.68 38.47 23.04
C MET A 746 37.10 39.66 23.92
N ILE A 747 38.34 39.65 24.41
CA ILE A 747 38.86 40.70 25.29
C ILE A 747 39.20 41.96 24.53
N HIS A 748 39.91 41.83 23.44
CA HIS A 748 40.52 42.96 22.69
C HIS A 748 39.75 43.40 21.48
N GLY A 749 38.78 42.55 21.03
CA GLY A 749 38.02 42.80 19.80
C GLY A 749 38.82 42.49 18.53
N ASN A 750 38.16 42.57 17.40
CA ASN A 750 38.79 42.39 16.09
C ASN A 750 39.14 43.74 15.46
N LEU A 751 40.37 43.93 15.04
CA LEU A 751 40.83 45.13 14.36
C LEU A 751 40.35 45.21 12.89
N ILE A 752 39.96 44.07 12.31
CA ILE A 752 39.41 43.99 10.96
C ILE A 752 37.97 44.49 10.97
N SER A 753 37.64 45.39 10.06
CA SER A 753 36.29 45.86 9.86
C SER A 753 35.50 44.84 9.02
N ASN A 754 34.22 44.61 9.36
CA ASN A 754 33.34 43.64 8.66
C ASN A 754 34.03 42.24 8.50
N PRO A 755 34.57 41.65 9.59
CA PRO A 755 35.38 40.42 9.52
C PRO A 755 34.62 39.22 9.08
N GLU A 756 33.28 39.18 9.24
CA GLU A 756 32.37 38.09 8.89
C GLU A 756 31.59 38.38 7.59
N PHE A 757 31.99 39.39 6.84
CA PHE A 757 31.42 39.81 5.57
C PHE A 757 29.93 40.14 5.61
N LYS A 758 29.37 40.50 6.77
CA LYS A 758 27.96 40.80 6.96
C LYS A 758 27.45 41.99 6.13
N ASP A 759 28.36 42.97 5.86
CA ASP A 759 28.11 44.12 5.04
C ASP A 759 28.68 43.95 3.60
N GLY A 760 28.67 42.75 3.08
CA GLY A 760 29.24 42.43 1.79
C GLY A 760 30.75 42.51 1.78
N PHE A 761 31.31 42.91 0.67
CA PHE A 761 32.76 43.16 0.53
C PHE A 761 33.21 44.56 0.93
N ASN A 762 32.40 45.30 1.64
CA ASN A 762 32.76 46.61 2.12
C ASN A 762 34.04 46.55 2.98
N ASN A 763 35.02 47.43 2.67
CA ASN A 763 36.37 47.47 3.26
C ASN A 763 37.31 46.32 2.88
N TRP A 764 36.90 45.42 2.01
CA TRP A 764 37.71 44.31 1.51
C TRP A 764 38.31 44.62 0.13
N GLN A 765 39.57 44.33 -0.07
CA GLN A 765 40.24 44.34 -1.38
C GLN A 765 40.27 42.93 -1.94
N ILE A 766 39.82 42.76 -3.18
CA ILE A 766 39.82 41.48 -3.86
C ILE A 766 40.67 41.59 -5.11
N GLU A 767 41.67 40.73 -5.21
CA GLU A 767 42.48 40.54 -6.42
C GLU A 767 42.31 39.11 -6.90
N THR A 768 41.86 38.91 -8.12
CA THR A 768 41.53 37.55 -8.57
C THR A 768 41.54 37.44 -10.09
N SER A 769 41.87 36.23 -10.57
CA SER A 769 41.67 35.78 -11.93
C SER A 769 40.26 35.24 -12.19
N LEU A 770 39.41 35.11 -11.15
CA LEU A 770 38.04 34.60 -11.23
C LEU A 770 37.07 35.65 -11.75
N GLU A 771 36.02 35.19 -12.45
CA GLU A 771 34.86 36.04 -12.77
C GLU A 771 33.98 36.28 -11.52
N GLU A 772 33.28 37.40 -11.47
CA GLU A 772 32.46 37.83 -10.30
C GLU A 772 31.44 36.78 -9.84
N ARG A 773 30.97 35.92 -10.72
CA ARG A 773 30.08 34.81 -10.40
C ARG A 773 30.75 33.62 -9.72
N GLN A 774 32.08 33.49 -9.80
CA GLN A 774 32.85 32.40 -9.24
C GLN A 774 33.28 32.64 -7.78
N TYR A 775 33.08 33.85 -7.28
CA TYR A 775 33.18 34.17 -5.87
C TYR A 775 31.95 34.98 -5.44
N THR A 776 31.30 34.51 -4.42
CA THR A 776 30.02 35.06 -3.98
C THR A 776 29.91 35.10 -2.47
N LEU A 777 29.04 35.98 -1.98
CA LEU A 777 28.74 36.05 -0.56
C LEU A 777 27.57 35.12 -0.24
N GLY A 778 27.81 34.18 0.66
CA GLY A 778 26.78 33.31 1.22
C GLY A 778 26.44 33.66 2.66
N LYS A 779 25.57 32.88 3.27
CA LYS A 779 25.20 33.04 4.68
C LYS A 779 26.42 32.86 5.61
N ASP A 780 27.36 31.98 5.22
CA ASP A 780 28.53 31.58 6.02
C ASP A 780 29.83 32.20 5.51
N GLY A 781 29.78 33.38 4.90
CA GLY A 781 30.94 34.10 4.43
C GLY A 781 31.18 34.07 2.91
N VAL A 782 32.39 34.23 2.48
CA VAL A 782 32.79 34.26 1.06
C VAL A 782 32.92 32.84 0.55
N PHE A 783 32.26 32.55 -0.55
CA PHE A 783 32.33 31.30 -1.26
C PHE A 783 33.08 31.48 -2.59
N ILE A 784 34.05 30.62 -2.86
CA ILE A 784 34.93 30.65 -4.04
C ILE A 784 34.88 29.29 -4.70
N SER A 785 34.73 29.29 -6.04
CA SER A 785 34.62 28.06 -6.80
C SER A 785 35.10 28.22 -8.22
N SER A 786 35.94 27.31 -8.71
CA SER A 786 36.40 27.32 -10.07
C SER A 786 36.68 25.90 -10.57
N ASP A 787 36.36 25.63 -11.84
CA ASP A 787 36.72 24.42 -12.59
C ASP A 787 38.09 24.54 -13.30
N ALA A 788 38.75 25.66 -13.17
CA ALA A 788 40.09 25.93 -13.73
C ALA A 788 41.01 26.43 -12.62
N ASN A 789 42.34 26.38 -12.88
CA ASN A 789 43.32 26.97 -11.97
C ASN A 789 43.00 28.47 -11.78
N PHE A 790 43.12 28.96 -10.58
CA PHE A 790 42.87 30.35 -10.25
C PHE A 790 43.76 30.94 -9.21
N ASP A 791 43.87 32.26 -9.24
CA ASP A 791 44.42 33.10 -8.20
C ASP A 791 43.32 33.90 -7.54
N TYR A 792 43.34 33.93 -6.23
CA TYR A 792 42.41 34.73 -5.45
C TYR A 792 43.08 35.30 -4.22
N SER A 793 42.94 36.59 -3.98
CA SER A 793 43.39 37.25 -2.74
C SER A 793 42.27 38.11 -2.21
N ILE A 794 41.99 38.02 -0.91
CA ILE A 794 41.09 38.91 -0.20
C ILE A 794 41.81 39.47 1.02
N SER A 795 41.86 40.77 1.15
CA SER A 795 42.62 41.40 2.22
C SER A 795 41.97 42.70 2.69
N GLN A 796 42.35 43.10 3.88
CA GLN A 796 42.05 44.42 4.43
C GLN A 796 43.29 45.05 5.07
N THR A 797 43.49 46.35 4.88
CA THR A 797 44.58 47.11 5.47
C THR A 797 44.14 47.88 6.71
N VAL A 798 44.93 47.79 7.78
CA VAL A 798 44.68 48.40 9.07
C VAL A 798 45.91 49.15 9.53
N ASP A 799 45.78 50.36 10.08
CA ASP A 799 46.82 51.14 10.71
C ASP A 799 46.95 50.76 12.20
N ILE A 800 48.18 50.49 12.65
CA ILE A 800 48.46 50.03 14.01
C ILE A 800 48.62 51.20 14.97
N GLU A 801 47.75 51.24 15.98
CA GLU A 801 47.72 52.32 16.97
C GLU A 801 48.70 52.16 18.11
N TYR A 802 49.05 50.89 18.43
CA TYR A 802 49.91 50.54 19.58
C TYR A 802 51.03 49.57 19.19
N THR A 803 52.21 49.76 19.73
CA THR A 803 53.29 48.76 19.60
C THR A 803 52.96 47.54 20.44
N GLY A 804 52.99 46.37 19.84
CA GLY A 804 52.66 45.12 20.52
C GLY A 804 52.81 43.90 19.66
N GLU A 805 52.46 42.75 20.19
CA GLU A 805 52.35 41.50 19.43
C GLU A 805 50.91 41.33 18.91
N TYR A 806 50.77 40.84 17.68
CA TYR A 806 49.50 40.70 16.98
C TYR A 806 49.39 39.29 16.36
N ILE A 807 48.20 38.71 16.41
CA ILE A 807 47.86 37.44 15.74
C ILE A 807 46.81 37.71 14.70
N ALA A 808 47.04 37.19 13.48
CA ALA A 808 46.01 37.06 12.45
C ALA A 808 45.44 35.65 12.42
N ALA A 809 44.13 35.54 12.09
CA ALA A 809 43.43 34.28 11.98
C ALA A 809 42.47 34.28 10.81
N VAL A 810 42.18 33.11 10.28
CA VAL A 810 41.12 32.88 9.29
C VAL A 810 40.33 31.61 9.61
N ASP A 811 39.02 31.73 9.58
CA ASP A 811 38.11 30.59 9.59
C ASP A 811 37.88 30.17 8.15
N TYR A 812 38.47 29.06 7.77
CA TYR A 812 38.54 28.60 6.39
C TYR A 812 38.08 27.15 6.26
N ARG A 813 37.43 26.86 5.13
CA ARG A 813 37.09 25.54 4.67
C ARG A 813 37.30 25.41 3.17
N GLY A 814 37.84 24.29 2.68
CA GLY A 814 38.07 24.12 1.24
C GLY A 814 38.45 22.71 0.87
N THR A 815 38.49 22.44 -0.41
CA THR A 815 38.86 21.12 -0.94
C THR A 815 40.26 20.70 -0.50
N ASN A 816 40.39 19.51 0.06
CA ASN A 816 41.68 18.95 0.49
C ASN A 816 42.21 18.03 -0.63
N THR A 817 42.83 18.63 -1.64
CA THR A 817 43.45 17.92 -2.77
C THR A 817 44.89 18.33 -2.99
N THR A 818 45.63 17.50 -3.71
CA THR A 818 47.04 17.79 -4.05
C THR A 818 47.14 19.04 -4.92
N GLY A 819 48.06 19.94 -4.59
CA GLY A 819 48.31 21.17 -5.35
C GLY A 819 47.51 22.39 -4.90
N VAL A 820 46.72 22.29 -3.84
CA VAL A 820 46.07 23.45 -3.20
C VAL A 820 47.10 24.22 -2.42
N ASP A 821 47.28 25.49 -2.75
CA ASP A 821 48.19 26.44 -2.03
C ASP A 821 47.35 27.60 -1.51
N VAL A 822 47.07 27.58 -0.21
CA VAL A 822 46.31 28.62 0.50
C VAL A 822 47.13 29.14 1.66
N LYS A 823 47.29 30.46 1.74
CA LYS A 823 48.11 31.11 2.75
C LYS A 823 47.33 32.24 3.44
N LEU A 824 47.26 32.17 4.76
CA LEU A 824 46.99 33.34 5.58
C LEU A 824 48.25 34.23 5.54
N PHE A 825 48.11 35.51 5.24
CA PHE A 825 49.22 36.42 5.17
C PHE A 825 49.00 37.69 5.96
N MET A 826 50.14 38.28 6.36
CA MET A 826 50.20 39.63 6.96
C MET A 826 51.38 40.35 6.32
N ASP A 827 51.08 41.38 5.53
CA ASP A 827 52.08 42.32 4.98
C ASP A 827 52.18 43.53 5.88
N VAL A 828 53.39 43.80 6.42
CA VAL A 828 53.68 44.91 7.33
C VAL A 828 54.54 45.94 6.59
N GLU A 829 54.01 47.15 6.43
CA GLU A 829 54.72 48.25 5.85
C GLU A 829 55.16 49.19 6.97
N ASP A 830 56.45 49.33 7.15
CA ASP A 830 57.07 50.26 8.12
C ASP A 830 58.26 51.02 7.48
N GLU A 831 58.97 51.78 8.27
CA GLU A 831 60.16 52.58 7.82
C GLU A 831 61.27 51.77 7.16
N SER A 832 61.29 50.45 7.39
CA SER A 832 62.32 49.52 6.83
C SER A 832 61.85 48.88 5.52
N GLY A 833 60.56 49.02 5.13
CA GLY A 833 59.95 48.47 3.93
C GLY A 833 58.75 47.54 4.21
N VAL A 834 58.41 46.70 3.26
CA VAL A 834 57.30 45.76 3.39
C VAL A 834 57.85 44.37 3.78
N HIS A 835 57.36 43.87 4.89
CA HIS A 835 57.68 42.51 5.40
C HIS A 835 56.46 41.61 5.35
N THR A 836 56.55 40.46 4.67
CA THR A 836 55.48 39.49 4.56
C THR A 836 55.64 38.32 5.53
N TYR A 837 54.64 38.08 6.33
CA TYR A 837 54.48 36.90 7.20
C TYR A 837 53.39 36.00 6.65
N THR A 838 53.60 34.70 6.61
CA THR A 838 52.62 33.72 6.06
C THR A 838 52.48 32.49 6.93
N SER A 839 51.31 31.91 6.90
CA SER A 839 51.01 30.57 7.44
C SER A 839 50.29 29.74 6.37
N ASP A 840 50.81 28.56 6.11
CA ASP A 840 50.16 27.62 5.19
C ASP A 840 48.86 27.09 5.82
N ILE A 841 47.79 27.04 5.04
CA ILE A 841 46.52 26.52 5.45
C ILE A 841 46.33 25.12 4.84
N PHE A 842 46.02 24.18 5.70
CA PHE A 842 45.66 22.83 5.27
C PHE A 842 44.13 22.75 5.20
N PRO A 843 43.55 22.75 3.99
CA PRO A 843 42.08 22.78 3.83
C PRO A 843 41.41 21.57 4.48
N ALA A 844 40.28 21.76 5.10
CA ALA A 844 39.36 20.74 5.54
C ALA A 844 38.06 20.82 4.71
N ASP A 845 37.66 19.70 4.13
CA ASP A 845 36.59 19.71 3.11
C ASP A 845 35.17 19.88 3.71
N VAL A 846 34.96 19.48 4.93
CA VAL A 846 33.62 19.40 5.53
C VAL A 846 33.35 20.39 6.65
N ARG A 847 34.37 20.95 7.28
CA ARG A 847 34.20 21.89 8.41
C ARG A 847 35.09 23.09 8.31
N PHE A 848 34.67 24.20 8.91
CA PHE A 848 35.56 25.34 9.11
C PHE A 848 36.59 25.00 10.16
N ALA A 849 37.83 25.38 9.88
CA ALA A 849 38.91 25.32 10.85
C ALA A 849 39.53 26.74 10.98
N THR A 850 39.84 27.14 12.21
CA THR A 850 40.52 28.39 12.50
C THR A 850 42.01 28.17 12.35
N HIS A 851 42.63 28.91 11.42
CA HIS A 851 44.06 28.88 11.16
C HIS A 851 44.71 30.16 11.67
N LEU A 852 45.80 30.01 12.40
CA LEU A 852 46.50 31.13 13.05
C LEU A 852 47.80 31.42 12.34
N LEU A 853 48.16 32.70 12.20
CA LEU A 853 49.51 33.17 11.92
C LEU A 853 50.28 33.27 13.26
N LYS A 854 51.54 32.93 13.28
CA LYS A 854 52.38 33.14 14.47
C LYS A 854 52.37 34.59 14.87
N PRO A 855 52.42 34.93 16.18
CA PRO A 855 52.46 36.27 16.66
C PRO A 855 53.55 37.12 16.00
N VAL A 856 53.22 38.32 15.56
CA VAL A 856 54.08 39.23 14.89
C VAL A 856 54.17 40.52 15.73
N ARG A 857 55.36 40.98 16.06
CA ARG A 857 55.54 42.24 16.77
C ARG A 857 55.43 43.41 15.80
N LEU A 858 54.48 44.28 16.01
CA LEU A 858 54.21 45.42 15.19
C LEU A 858 54.53 46.73 15.95
N GLN A 859 55.02 47.69 15.22
CA GLN A 859 55.31 49.04 15.76
C GLN A 859 54.08 49.95 15.56
N LYS A 860 53.95 50.92 16.43
CA LYS A 860 52.90 51.94 16.26
C LYS A 860 53.11 52.66 14.92
N ASN A 861 52.00 52.96 14.22
CA ASN A 861 51.93 53.57 12.89
C ASN A 861 52.41 52.61 11.75
N ALA A 862 52.68 51.34 12.02
CA ALA A 862 52.87 50.40 10.94
C ALA A 862 51.52 50.24 10.19
N ARG A 863 51.58 50.08 8.90
CA ARG A 863 50.45 49.76 8.06
C ARG A 863 50.39 48.23 7.78
N VAL A 864 49.36 47.63 8.11
CA VAL A 864 49.27 46.15 8.06
C VAL A 864 48.16 45.73 7.16
N THR A 865 48.48 44.90 6.17
CA THR A 865 47.45 44.23 5.30
C THR A 865 47.34 42.75 5.68
N VAL A 866 46.17 42.35 6.14
CA VAL A 866 45.87 40.98 6.53
C VAL A 866 44.87 40.35 5.57
N GLY A 867 45.13 39.13 5.16
CA GLY A 867 44.22 38.48 4.21
C GLY A 867 44.61 37.01 3.91
N LEU A 868 43.87 36.48 2.95
CA LEU A 868 44.05 35.13 2.43
C LEU A 868 44.49 35.19 0.97
N ARG A 869 45.51 34.46 0.61
CA ARG A 869 45.93 34.24 -0.79
C ARG A 869 45.76 32.79 -1.14
N MET A 870 45.29 32.56 -2.34
CA MET A 870 45.04 31.23 -2.89
C MET A 870 45.61 31.13 -4.30
N HIS A 871 46.40 30.10 -4.56
CA HIS A 871 46.79 29.67 -5.88
C HIS A 871 46.49 28.20 -5.99
N THR A 872 45.44 27.84 -6.69
CA THR A 872 44.92 26.46 -6.59
C THR A 872 44.44 25.94 -7.95
N PRO A 873 44.48 24.60 -8.13
CA PRO A 873 43.73 23.90 -9.17
C PRO A 873 42.23 24.08 -8.96
N PRO A 874 41.40 23.55 -9.83
CA PRO A 874 39.93 23.55 -9.67
C PRO A 874 39.51 23.03 -8.31
N VAL A 875 38.92 23.90 -7.49
CA VAL A 875 38.46 23.55 -6.13
C VAL A 875 37.34 24.47 -5.66
N PHE A 876 36.78 24.17 -4.52
CA PHE A 876 35.94 25.12 -3.79
C PHE A 876 36.61 25.58 -2.48
N ALA A 877 36.30 26.79 -2.04
CA ALA A 877 36.72 27.33 -0.77
C ALA A 877 35.62 28.20 -0.15
N LYS A 878 35.57 28.22 1.18
CA LYS A 878 34.72 29.13 1.96
C LYS A 878 35.58 29.84 2.99
N ILE A 879 35.41 31.16 3.10
CA ILE A 879 36.07 32.02 4.10
C ILE A 879 34.96 32.59 4.98
N LYS A 880 34.87 32.13 6.22
CA LYS A 880 33.83 32.58 7.15
C LYS A 880 34.19 33.90 7.84
N LYS A 881 35.43 34.04 8.24
CA LYS A 881 35.93 35.17 9.03
C LYS A 881 37.42 35.35 8.86
N ILE A 882 37.85 36.58 8.83
CA ILE A 882 39.29 36.95 8.97
C ILE A 882 39.43 37.89 10.17
N SER A 883 40.46 37.69 10.97
CA SER A 883 40.64 38.43 12.23
C SER A 883 42.09 38.88 12.41
N LEU A 884 42.27 40.01 13.05
CA LEU A 884 43.51 40.52 13.57
C LEU A 884 43.32 40.98 15.00
N VAL A 885 44.09 40.49 15.93
CA VAL A 885 43.96 40.73 17.36
C VAL A 885 45.30 41.10 17.95
N VAL A 886 45.36 42.08 18.86
CA VAL A 886 46.52 42.40 19.70
C VAL A 886 46.60 41.44 20.89
N ILE A 887 47.81 40.95 21.21
CA ILE A 887 48.05 40.04 22.34
C ILE A 887 48.36 40.88 23.59
#